data_73f29eeeb68ac0b6fb1db657da94b734
#
_entry.id   73f29eeeb68ac0b6fb1db657da94b734
#
_cell.length_a   1.000
_cell.length_b   1.000
_cell.length_c   1.000
_cell.angle_alpha   90.00
_cell.angle_beta   90.00
_cell.angle_gamma   90.00
#
_symmetry.space_group_name_H-M   'P 1'
#
loop_
_entity.id
_entity.type
_entity.pdbx_description
1 polymer ?
#
loop_
_entity_poly.entity_id
_entity_poly.type
_entity_poly.pdbx_seq_one_letter_code
_entity_poly.pdbx_strand_id
1 'polypeptide(L)'
;MPRSQQPAHPRAPARTGTASLLFVLSGATALTYEVLWFRRFAHAWGNSSLAMAAVVSAFLLGLGLGAHLGGRRADRSPAPLKAYAMCEAAVALLALCVPAAIAALSSLESSLHPILAPSPGLQALVRLFLACCVLAPPCAFMGATLPLLIAEFTNRHRNPGAAHGRPTRLIKTTGWLYATNTLGAAAGCYLAGFHLLPALGLATTGYLAVAVNLAVALGALALASSRPRLESAASPQLQDQAAPQPSDHGAQTGLDSPARLLPLGALLAGAAALILQLAWARQLALVLGSSTYAFSAVLLVVLIGIGLGGWAVRGLFRSGHSPTPTLVAIVIGTVLSAVIGQRLLPDLCGLLGGVRHLRNDPLVNGLVSVGASAVLELLPALGAGLLFPALVHLARPRPGAEGRAVGRVYAWNTVGTTLGAALTYILLVPRLGLEGTVEAALFLYLILPWLLLSPARWTAHPRSLAATVLLLTALPIILPGHDPRDTNSGQFLYGFQPEEARRSHELLFFEEGPACNVMVTREGQEVSLRVNGKVDASNFHSDMATQLGIAFAAGLLRPQARRALVIGYGSGVSPGAALLFPRTEVTCVEIEPAVYAASEHFTFVNHDPFASESFTALVDDGRGHIQGTDSDYDLILTEPSNPWIVGVSNLYTTEFYAAVKERLSRGGLLAQWIHTYSMGLDEYRMVVRTLTDAFPHVLLFRVSRSDTFLLAADEPILPGKRELESAQWIIDSTPELAQDMQRYFSTRDVRSFFLRHLPLSPEALRALATEDGPLHTDTNMHLEFSAPLHLFQAERLAGELVDGQLLASATGAWYRELSAKLECGPQQLEALRALRTLYLKAGRTDIAAALVASALLLAPDDPQLRADQLYLAPPTDPAVYAASLASLVADSELEANRLAVVLGQVNEWERALAVLTALEERHPASATVWTNRAIALHGLGRTQQAFGALERALELDPLNESAIQTVAQLRAALAR
;
A
#
# COMPACT_ATOMS: atom_id res chain seq x y z
N MET A 1 -16.25 0.05 -79.58
CA MET A 1 -15.01 0.18 -78.82
C MET A 1 -15.38 0.07 -77.33
N PRO A 2 -14.92 -0.93 -76.60
CA PRO A 2 -15.25 -1.15 -75.19
C PRO A 2 -14.38 -0.26 -74.29
N ARG A 3 -15.03 0.38 -73.28
CA ARG A 3 -14.35 1.11 -72.25
C ARG A 3 -13.51 0.16 -71.39
N SER A 4 -12.21 0.44 -71.25
CA SER A 4 -11.28 -0.27 -70.38
C SER A 4 -11.71 -0.01 -68.92
N GLN A 5 -12.13 -1.07 -68.27
CA GLN A 5 -12.28 -1.08 -66.82
C GLN A 5 -10.89 -0.98 -66.18
N GLN A 6 -10.58 0.16 -65.54
CA GLN A 6 -9.44 0.22 -64.60
C GLN A 6 -9.80 -0.62 -63.36
N PRO A 7 -8.90 -1.49 -62.90
CA PRO A 7 -9.12 -2.26 -61.69
C PRO A 7 -9.18 -1.33 -60.50
N ALA A 8 -10.26 -1.39 -59.74
CA ALA A 8 -10.42 -0.73 -58.47
C ALA A 8 -9.29 -1.14 -57.53
N HIS A 9 -8.56 -0.18 -56.96
CA HIS A 9 -7.60 -0.38 -55.89
C HIS A 9 -8.32 -0.33 -54.54
N PRO A 10 -8.68 -1.46 -53.91
CA PRO A 10 -9.31 -1.49 -52.60
C PRO A 10 -8.32 -1.89 -51.48
N ARG A 11 -7.16 -1.22 -51.31
CA ARG A 11 -6.19 -1.64 -50.26
C ARG A 11 -5.71 -0.55 -49.32
N ALA A 12 -6.17 0.69 -49.43
CA ALA A 12 -5.76 1.79 -48.57
C ALA A 12 -6.31 1.71 -47.12
N PRO A 13 -7.59 1.33 -46.87
CA PRO A 13 -8.14 1.28 -45.51
C PRO A 13 -7.58 0.15 -44.65
N ALA A 14 -7.30 -1.03 -45.22
CA ALA A 14 -6.79 -2.19 -44.45
C ALA A 14 -5.39 -1.94 -43.87
N ARG A 15 -4.51 -1.25 -44.61
CA ARG A 15 -3.14 -0.95 -44.13
C ARG A 15 -3.11 0.07 -42.98
N THR A 16 -4.02 1.04 -42.97
CA THR A 16 -4.14 2.02 -41.91
C THR A 16 -4.63 1.34 -40.63
N GLY A 17 -5.59 0.41 -40.72
CA GLY A 17 -6.08 -0.37 -39.58
C GLY A 17 -4.98 -1.24 -38.94
N THR A 18 -4.19 -1.95 -39.79
CA THR A 18 -3.09 -2.79 -39.27
C THR A 18 -2.02 -1.95 -38.56
N ALA A 19 -1.61 -0.82 -39.14
CA ALA A 19 -0.61 0.04 -38.51
C ALA A 19 -1.14 0.64 -37.21
N SER A 20 -2.44 0.97 -37.11
CA SER A 20 -3.07 1.42 -35.87
C SER A 20 -3.09 0.33 -34.82
N LEU A 21 -3.38 -0.92 -35.18
CA LEU A 21 -3.33 -2.05 -34.25
C LEU A 21 -1.92 -2.29 -33.70
N LEU A 22 -0.89 -2.24 -34.58
CA LEU A 22 0.50 -2.34 -34.13
C LEU A 22 0.86 -1.23 -33.16
N PHE A 23 0.31 -0.02 -33.35
CA PHE A 23 0.58 1.12 -32.48
C PHE A 23 -0.19 1.05 -31.14
N VAL A 24 -1.38 0.40 -31.10
CA VAL A 24 -2.06 0.03 -29.84
C VAL A 24 -1.17 -0.91 -29.04
N LEU A 25 -0.65 -1.96 -29.67
CA LEU A 25 0.22 -2.94 -28.99
C LEU A 25 1.54 -2.31 -28.51
N SER A 26 2.14 -1.42 -29.31
CA SER A 26 3.31 -0.63 -28.92
C SER A 26 3.04 0.22 -27.68
N GLY A 27 1.90 0.92 -27.64
CA GLY A 27 1.48 1.69 -26.46
C GLY A 27 1.26 0.79 -25.22
N ALA A 28 0.63 -0.37 -25.42
CA ALA A 28 0.38 -1.32 -24.34
C ALA A 28 1.70 -1.83 -23.72
N THR A 29 2.66 -2.21 -24.54
CA THR A 29 3.96 -2.68 -24.04
C THR A 29 4.78 -1.57 -23.40
N ALA A 30 4.73 -0.34 -23.92
CA ALA A 30 5.45 0.79 -23.36
C ALA A 30 5.04 1.05 -21.92
N LEU A 31 3.73 1.07 -21.63
CA LEU A 31 3.26 1.29 -20.27
C LEU A 31 3.45 0.06 -19.37
N THR A 32 3.35 -1.14 -19.93
CA THR A 32 3.72 -2.35 -19.19
C THR A 32 5.18 -2.27 -18.71
N TYR A 33 6.12 -1.85 -19.58
CA TYR A 33 7.51 -1.65 -19.15
C TYR A 33 7.67 -0.55 -18.10
N GLU A 34 6.94 0.56 -18.23
CA GLU A 34 6.98 1.64 -17.23
C GLU A 34 6.63 1.10 -15.83
N VAL A 35 5.52 0.36 -15.71
CA VAL A 35 5.10 -0.27 -14.46
C VAL A 35 6.14 -1.26 -13.95
N LEU A 36 6.67 -2.13 -14.81
CA LEU A 36 7.67 -3.14 -14.43
C LEU A 36 8.98 -2.50 -13.95
N TRP A 37 9.49 -1.53 -14.69
CA TRP A 37 10.78 -0.89 -14.37
C TRP A 37 10.67 -0.02 -13.12
N PHE A 38 9.54 0.68 -12.95
CA PHE A 38 9.25 1.42 -11.73
C PHE A 38 9.36 0.50 -10.50
N ARG A 39 8.72 -0.67 -10.53
CA ARG A 39 8.76 -1.62 -9.42
C ARG A 39 10.16 -2.20 -9.19
N ARG A 40 10.90 -2.52 -10.24
CA ARG A 40 12.28 -2.99 -10.10
C ARG A 40 13.20 -1.96 -9.45
N PHE A 41 13.02 -0.69 -9.79
CA PHE A 41 13.76 0.38 -9.11
C PHE A 41 13.30 0.58 -7.68
N ALA A 42 12.01 0.41 -7.37
CA ALA A 42 11.51 0.44 -6.01
C ALA A 42 12.13 -0.68 -5.13
N HIS A 43 12.35 -1.87 -5.67
CA HIS A 43 13.07 -2.94 -4.97
C HIS A 43 14.56 -2.62 -4.79
N ALA A 44 15.15 -1.91 -5.74
CA ALA A 44 16.59 -1.60 -5.75
C ALA A 44 16.95 -0.40 -4.87
N TRP A 45 16.11 0.63 -4.84
CA TRP A 45 16.39 1.93 -4.19
C TRP A 45 15.39 2.32 -3.10
N GLY A 46 14.44 1.45 -2.79
CA GLY A 46 13.32 1.73 -1.88
C GLY A 46 12.21 2.55 -2.54
N ASN A 47 11.17 2.83 -1.77
CA ASN A 47 9.96 3.52 -2.21
C ASN A 47 9.94 5.02 -1.86
N SER A 48 11.09 5.63 -1.56
CA SER A 48 11.12 7.07 -1.28
C SER A 48 10.63 7.88 -2.48
N SER A 49 9.86 8.93 -2.22
CA SER A 49 9.27 9.78 -3.28
C SER A 49 10.32 10.37 -4.21
N LEU A 50 11.51 10.70 -3.68
CA LEU A 50 12.63 11.21 -4.48
C LEU A 50 13.20 10.15 -5.42
N ALA A 51 13.35 8.90 -4.96
CA ALA A 51 13.82 7.79 -5.79
C ALA A 51 12.83 7.52 -6.93
N MET A 52 11.54 7.49 -6.61
CA MET A 52 10.49 7.25 -7.59
C MET A 52 10.35 8.40 -8.60
N ALA A 53 10.45 9.65 -8.15
CA ALA A 53 10.48 10.82 -9.04
C ALA A 53 11.67 10.78 -10.01
N ALA A 54 12.83 10.31 -9.56
CA ALA A 54 14.02 10.14 -10.43
C ALA A 54 13.76 9.10 -11.53
N VAL A 55 13.13 7.96 -11.22
CA VAL A 55 12.81 6.89 -12.19
C VAL A 55 11.81 7.39 -13.24
N VAL A 56 10.70 8.00 -12.81
CA VAL A 56 9.69 8.58 -13.71
C VAL A 56 10.31 9.66 -14.59
N SER A 57 11.16 10.54 -14.02
CA SER A 57 11.85 11.59 -14.75
C SER A 57 12.79 11.02 -15.81
N ALA A 58 13.53 9.96 -15.50
CA ALA A 58 14.43 9.31 -16.47
C ALA A 58 13.66 8.68 -17.64
N PHE A 59 12.53 8.02 -17.35
CA PHE A 59 11.63 7.45 -18.36
C PHE A 59 11.11 8.54 -19.31
N LEU A 60 10.54 9.61 -18.75
CA LEU A 60 10.00 10.73 -19.51
C LEU A 60 11.09 11.47 -20.29
N LEU A 61 12.25 11.73 -19.70
CA LEU A 61 13.38 12.38 -20.43
C LEU A 61 13.81 11.55 -21.64
N GLY A 62 13.87 10.22 -21.50
CA GLY A 62 14.14 9.31 -22.61
C GLY A 62 13.10 9.46 -23.72
N LEU A 63 11.80 9.44 -23.40
CA LEU A 63 10.73 9.68 -24.38
C LEU A 63 10.87 11.02 -25.11
N GLY A 64 11.14 12.10 -24.37
CA GLY A 64 11.34 13.45 -24.93
C GLY A 64 12.53 13.53 -25.89
N LEU A 65 13.66 12.95 -25.49
CA LEU A 65 14.87 12.87 -26.32
C LEU A 65 14.57 12.11 -27.62
N GLY A 66 13.92 10.96 -27.50
CA GLY A 66 13.53 10.12 -28.63
C GLY A 66 12.57 10.83 -29.59
N ALA A 67 11.57 11.54 -29.06
CA ALA A 67 10.66 12.33 -29.87
C ALA A 67 11.37 13.43 -30.65
N HIS A 68 12.33 14.11 -30.02
CA HIS A 68 13.13 15.17 -30.66
C HIS A 68 14.02 14.63 -31.77
N LEU A 69 14.79 13.59 -31.49
CA LEU A 69 15.72 12.97 -32.46
C LEU A 69 14.95 12.23 -33.57
N GLY A 70 13.93 11.48 -33.20
CA GLY A 70 13.06 10.76 -34.11
C GLY A 70 12.30 11.70 -35.05
N GLY A 71 11.79 12.83 -34.55
CA GLY A 71 11.13 13.84 -35.36
C GLY A 71 12.04 14.47 -36.43
N ARG A 72 13.33 14.72 -36.11
CA ARG A 72 14.31 15.19 -37.08
C ARG A 72 14.62 14.16 -38.17
N ARG A 73 14.66 12.87 -37.80
CA ARG A 73 14.94 11.77 -38.70
C ARG A 73 13.72 11.38 -39.51
N ALA A 74 12.52 11.49 -38.97
CA ALA A 74 11.27 11.08 -39.57
C ALA A 74 11.02 11.78 -40.92
N ASP A 75 11.26 13.09 -41.01
CA ASP A 75 11.05 13.89 -42.23
C ASP A 75 12.07 13.57 -43.32
N ARG A 76 13.24 13.05 -42.99
CA ARG A 76 14.34 12.69 -43.89
C ARG A 76 14.32 11.19 -44.27
N SER A 77 13.58 10.38 -43.56
CA SER A 77 13.57 8.93 -43.76
C SER A 77 12.84 8.56 -45.06
N PRO A 78 13.47 7.80 -45.95
CA PRO A 78 12.81 7.27 -47.15
C PRO A 78 11.78 6.17 -46.82
N ALA A 79 11.91 5.56 -45.64
CA ALA A 79 11.05 4.48 -45.18
C ALA A 79 10.71 4.59 -43.69
N PRO A 80 9.88 5.57 -43.27
CA PRO A 80 9.58 5.81 -41.86
C PRO A 80 9.01 4.58 -41.14
N LEU A 81 8.22 3.75 -41.81
CA LEU A 81 7.66 2.52 -41.25
C LEU A 81 8.72 1.44 -40.93
N LYS A 82 9.81 1.37 -41.76
CA LYS A 82 10.95 0.51 -41.41
C LYS A 82 11.72 1.05 -40.21
N ALA A 83 11.89 2.36 -40.13
CA ALA A 83 12.52 3.00 -38.98
C ALA A 83 11.71 2.76 -37.70
N TYR A 84 10.36 2.83 -37.79
CA TYR A 84 9.48 2.47 -36.67
C TYR A 84 9.69 1.00 -36.24
N ALA A 85 9.72 0.05 -37.18
CA ALA A 85 9.98 -1.36 -36.88
C ALA A 85 11.35 -1.59 -36.20
N MET A 86 12.37 -0.83 -36.61
CA MET A 86 13.71 -0.88 -35.98
C MET A 86 13.67 -0.32 -34.55
N CYS A 87 12.89 0.74 -34.31
CA CYS A 87 12.70 1.26 -32.95
C CYS A 87 12.05 0.21 -32.04
N GLU A 88 10.98 -0.44 -32.49
CA GLU A 88 10.29 -1.50 -31.72
C GLU A 88 11.21 -2.68 -31.40
N ALA A 89 12.02 -3.11 -32.37
CA ALA A 89 13.02 -4.16 -32.16
C ALA A 89 14.10 -3.73 -31.15
N ALA A 90 14.56 -2.48 -31.23
CA ALA A 90 15.53 -1.93 -30.28
C ALA A 90 14.96 -1.84 -28.86
N VAL A 91 13.69 -1.42 -28.71
CA VAL A 91 12.98 -1.44 -27.42
C VAL A 91 12.96 -2.86 -26.84
N ALA A 92 12.57 -3.86 -27.63
CA ALA A 92 12.51 -5.25 -27.20
C ALA A 92 13.88 -5.76 -26.70
N LEU A 93 14.94 -5.50 -27.47
CA LEU A 93 16.30 -5.95 -27.14
C LEU A 93 16.84 -5.25 -25.90
N LEU A 94 16.65 -3.93 -25.80
CA LEU A 94 17.10 -3.17 -24.63
C LEU A 94 16.31 -3.53 -23.39
N ALA A 95 15.01 -3.79 -23.51
CA ALA A 95 14.16 -4.20 -22.38
C ALA A 95 14.64 -5.52 -21.74
N LEU A 96 15.24 -6.43 -22.50
CA LEU A 96 15.88 -7.64 -21.95
C LEU A 96 17.10 -7.33 -21.08
N CYS A 97 17.80 -6.22 -21.35
CA CYS A 97 19.01 -5.82 -20.63
C CYS A 97 18.69 -5.01 -19.36
N VAL A 98 17.53 -4.34 -19.31
CA VAL A 98 17.17 -3.43 -18.19
C VAL A 98 17.23 -4.12 -16.83
N PRO A 99 16.70 -5.34 -16.61
CA PRO A 99 16.76 -6.00 -15.30
C PRO A 99 18.20 -6.21 -14.80
N ALA A 100 19.09 -6.67 -15.67
CA ALA A 100 20.50 -6.87 -15.32
C ALA A 100 21.22 -5.54 -15.07
N ALA A 101 20.88 -4.50 -15.86
CA ALA A 101 21.43 -3.17 -15.66
C ALA A 101 20.99 -2.56 -14.32
N ILE A 102 19.73 -2.72 -13.92
CA ILE A 102 19.24 -2.26 -12.60
C ILE A 102 19.98 -2.99 -11.49
N ALA A 103 20.17 -4.31 -11.57
CA ALA A 103 20.91 -5.07 -10.57
C ALA A 103 22.37 -4.59 -10.42
N ALA A 104 23.05 -4.33 -11.55
CA ALA A 104 24.40 -3.76 -11.54
C ALA A 104 24.44 -2.35 -10.92
N LEU A 105 23.43 -1.52 -11.18
CA LEU A 105 23.33 -0.17 -10.59
C LEU A 105 23.00 -0.22 -9.10
N SER A 106 22.22 -1.19 -8.62
CA SER A 106 21.97 -1.36 -7.19
C SER A 106 23.26 -1.60 -6.43
N SER A 107 24.13 -2.49 -6.91
CA SER A 107 25.43 -2.75 -6.31
C SER A 107 26.34 -1.50 -6.30
N LEU A 108 26.28 -0.68 -7.34
CA LEU A 108 27.02 0.58 -7.40
C LEU A 108 26.45 1.61 -6.42
N GLU A 109 25.14 1.75 -6.35
CA GLU A 109 24.47 2.69 -5.43
C GLU A 109 24.70 2.31 -3.97
N SER A 110 24.63 1.03 -3.62
CA SER A 110 24.95 0.54 -2.27
C SER A 110 26.38 0.94 -1.87
N SER A 111 27.34 0.83 -2.79
CA SER A 111 28.73 1.24 -2.53
C SER A 111 28.88 2.75 -2.35
N LEU A 112 28.01 3.55 -2.93
CA LEU A 112 28.01 5.02 -2.84
C LEU A 112 27.12 5.53 -1.68
N HIS A 113 26.25 4.70 -1.15
CA HIS A 113 25.26 5.09 -0.13
C HIS A 113 25.89 5.77 1.10
N PRO A 114 26.97 5.28 1.71
CA PRO A 114 27.58 5.95 2.86
C PRO A 114 28.03 7.40 2.57
N ILE A 115 28.38 7.70 1.32
CA ILE A 115 28.82 9.02 0.87
C ILE A 115 27.61 9.92 0.55
N LEU A 116 26.53 9.35 0.03
CA LEU A 116 25.37 10.07 -0.48
C LEU A 116 24.28 10.29 0.57
N ALA A 117 24.14 9.39 1.54
CA ALA A 117 23.11 9.44 2.58
C ALA A 117 23.05 10.79 3.34
N PRO A 118 24.17 11.47 3.66
CA PRO A 118 24.10 12.77 4.33
C PRO A 118 23.50 13.91 3.48
N SER A 119 23.31 13.69 2.17
CA SER A 119 22.80 14.71 1.23
C SER A 119 21.69 14.14 0.34
N PRO A 120 20.42 14.14 0.78
CA PRO A 120 19.30 13.59 0.02
C PRO A 120 19.15 14.17 -1.39
N GLY A 121 19.45 15.47 -1.55
CA GLY A 121 19.42 16.12 -2.88
C GLY A 121 20.49 15.59 -3.82
N LEU A 122 21.71 15.35 -3.35
CA LEU A 122 22.79 14.76 -4.14
C LEU A 122 22.46 13.30 -4.49
N GLN A 123 21.95 12.55 -3.54
CA GLN A 123 21.49 11.17 -3.75
C GLN A 123 20.41 11.10 -4.85
N ALA A 124 19.41 11.99 -4.80
CA ALA A 124 18.37 12.05 -5.83
C ALA A 124 18.93 12.37 -7.23
N LEU A 125 19.91 13.28 -7.32
CA LEU A 125 20.58 13.62 -8.58
C LEU A 125 21.39 12.44 -9.14
N VAL A 126 22.11 11.71 -8.28
CA VAL A 126 22.86 10.52 -8.67
C VAL A 126 21.90 9.41 -9.13
N ARG A 127 20.84 9.14 -8.39
CA ARG A 127 19.77 8.19 -8.76
C ARG A 127 19.13 8.57 -10.10
N LEU A 128 18.82 9.84 -10.33
CA LEU A 128 18.31 10.33 -11.63
C LEU A 128 19.29 10.05 -12.77
N PHE A 129 20.57 10.36 -12.56
CA PHE A 129 21.61 10.10 -13.57
C PHE A 129 21.72 8.60 -13.89
N LEU A 130 21.80 7.76 -12.87
CA LEU A 130 21.86 6.29 -13.02
C LEU A 130 20.61 5.73 -13.70
N ALA A 131 19.42 6.18 -13.30
CA ALA A 131 18.17 5.81 -13.96
C ALA A 131 18.16 6.24 -15.43
N CYS A 132 18.66 7.44 -15.76
CA CYS A 132 18.78 7.89 -17.14
C CYS A 132 19.72 7.00 -17.97
N CYS A 133 20.83 6.53 -17.41
CA CYS A 133 21.74 5.63 -18.12
C CYS A 133 21.06 4.33 -18.56
N VAL A 134 20.13 3.80 -17.77
CA VAL A 134 19.42 2.54 -18.04
C VAL A 134 18.14 2.77 -18.85
N LEU A 135 17.30 3.73 -18.46
CA LEU A 135 15.96 3.89 -19.01
C LEU A 135 15.93 4.78 -20.25
N ALA A 136 16.80 5.80 -20.35
CA ALA A 136 16.73 6.72 -21.47
C ALA A 136 16.97 6.06 -22.85
N PRO A 137 17.85 5.04 -23.03
CA PRO A 137 18.02 4.37 -24.32
C PRO A 137 16.73 3.69 -24.83
N PRO A 138 16.08 2.76 -24.10
CA PRO A 138 14.85 2.13 -24.59
C PRO A 138 13.71 3.15 -24.74
N CYS A 139 13.56 4.09 -23.81
CA CYS A 139 12.53 5.13 -23.89
C CYS A 139 12.76 6.10 -25.06
N ALA A 140 13.98 6.35 -25.47
CA ALA A 140 14.25 7.17 -26.65
C ALA A 140 13.77 6.50 -27.96
N PHE A 141 13.91 5.18 -28.07
CA PHE A 141 13.32 4.45 -29.20
C PHE A 141 11.78 4.46 -29.13
N MET A 142 11.17 4.32 -27.94
CA MET A 142 9.73 4.47 -27.78
C MET A 142 9.25 5.87 -28.18
N GLY A 143 9.91 6.95 -27.72
CA GLY A 143 9.55 8.31 -28.04
C GLY A 143 9.68 8.67 -29.53
N ALA A 144 10.54 8.00 -30.28
CA ALA A 144 10.71 8.20 -31.72
C ALA A 144 9.57 7.62 -32.56
N THR A 145 8.77 6.69 -32.04
CA THR A 145 7.74 5.95 -32.79
C THR A 145 6.61 6.84 -33.32
N LEU A 146 6.07 7.75 -32.51
CA LEU A 146 4.97 8.64 -32.91
C LEU A 146 5.38 9.60 -34.05
N PRO A 147 6.48 10.35 -34.00
CA PRO A 147 6.93 11.19 -35.12
C PRO A 147 7.15 10.40 -36.41
N LEU A 148 7.71 9.19 -36.34
CA LEU A 148 7.94 8.32 -37.51
C LEU A 148 6.62 7.90 -38.17
N LEU A 149 5.63 7.48 -37.39
CA LEU A 149 4.31 7.11 -37.95
C LEU A 149 3.57 8.33 -38.50
N ILE A 150 3.65 9.50 -37.87
CA ILE A 150 3.06 10.72 -38.42
C ILE A 150 3.68 11.05 -39.77
N ALA A 151 5.02 10.99 -39.92
CA ALA A 151 5.67 11.21 -41.20
C ALA A 151 5.25 10.18 -42.26
N GLU A 152 5.09 8.90 -41.89
CA GLU A 152 4.59 7.86 -42.79
C GLU A 152 3.19 8.17 -43.31
N PHE A 153 2.24 8.58 -42.42
CA PHE A 153 0.85 8.82 -42.81
C PHE A 153 0.64 10.16 -43.48
N THR A 154 1.49 11.17 -43.25
CA THR A 154 1.40 12.49 -43.93
C THR A 154 2.11 12.50 -45.28
N ASN A 155 3.26 11.80 -45.44
CA ASN A 155 4.02 11.76 -46.70
C ASN A 155 3.32 10.91 -47.78
N ARG A 156 2.51 9.92 -47.47
CA ARG A 156 1.80 9.04 -48.44
C ARG A 156 0.85 9.78 -49.36
N HIS A 157 0.49 11.03 -49.07
CA HIS A 157 -0.55 11.75 -49.80
C HIS A 157 -0.02 13.07 -50.40
N ARG A 158 1.24 13.05 -50.85
CA ARG A 158 1.84 14.15 -51.59
C ARG A 158 1.24 14.25 -53.01
N ASN A 159 -0.05 14.68 -53.13
CA ASN A 159 -0.55 15.18 -54.39
C ASN A 159 -0.18 16.69 -54.46
N PRO A 160 0.53 17.13 -55.49
CA PRO A 160 0.99 18.53 -55.62
C PRO A 160 -0.14 19.57 -55.68
N GLY A 161 -1.38 19.16 -56.01
CA GLY A 161 -2.54 20.05 -56.16
C GLY A 161 -3.39 20.30 -54.90
N ALA A 162 -3.19 19.60 -53.79
CA ALA A 162 -4.05 19.67 -52.61
C ALA A 162 -3.48 20.56 -51.48
N ALA A 163 -3.20 21.84 -51.79
CA ALA A 163 -2.70 22.79 -50.82
C ALA A 163 -3.76 23.18 -49.75
N HIS A 164 -5.03 23.15 -50.12
CA HIS A 164 -6.16 23.45 -49.22
C HIS A 164 -6.55 22.24 -48.36
N GLY A 165 -6.41 22.31 -47.01
CA GLY A 165 -6.82 21.25 -46.08
C GLY A 165 -5.67 20.53 -45.34
N ARG A 166 -4.39 20.85 -45.60
CA ARG A 166 -3.22 20.24 -44.95
C ARG A 166 -3.17 20.39 -43.41
N PRO A 167 -3.46 21.58 -42.82
CA PRO A 167 -3.43 21.73 -41.36
C PRO A 167 -4.48 20.88 -40.66
N THR A 168 -5.68 20.77 -41.23
CA THR A 168 -6.78 19.94 -40.71
C THR A 168 -6.45 18.46 -40.77
N ARG A 169 -5.64 18.04 -41.75
CA ARG A 169 -5.22 16.65 -41.88
C ARG A 169 -4.17 16.27 -40.82
N LEU A 170 -3.15 17.12 -40.60
CA LEU A 170 -2.13 16.87 -39.61
C LEU A 170 -2.74 16.70 -38.21
N ILE A 171 -3.64 17.57 -37.78
CA ILE A 171 -4.29 17.48 -36.48
C ILE A 171 -5.12 16.19 -36.35
N LYS A 172 -5.84 15.79 -37.42
CA LYS A 172 -6.62 14.55 -37.44
C LYS A 172 -5.73 13.31 -37.33
N THR A 173 -4.60 13.27 -38.05
CA THR A 173 -3.64 12.16 -38.03
C THR A 173 -2.94 12.11 -36.67
N THR A 174 -2.44 13.24 -36.17
CA THR A 174 -1.79 13.31 -34.86
C THR A 174 -2.75 12.87 -33.75
N GLY A 175 -3.97 13.43 -33.72
CA GLY A 175 -4.98 13.07 -32.73
C GLY A 175 -5.37 11.60 -32.78
N TRP A 176 -5.45 11.01 -33.99
CA TRP A 176 -5.76 9.59 -34.16
C TRP A 176 -4.63 8.69 -33.63
N LEU A 177 -3.40 8.94 -34.06
CA LEU A 177 -2.24 8.13 -33.64
C LEU A 177 -1.99 8.29 -32.14
N TYR A 178 -2.07 9.50 -31.63
CA TYR A 178 -1.92 9.78 -30.20
C TYR A 178 -2.99 9.03 -29.39
N ALA A 179 -4.26 9.13 -29.78
CA ALA A 179 -5.35 8.40 -29.12
C ALA A 179 -5.14 6.89 -29.17
N THR A 180 -4.74 6.35 -30.34
CA THR A 180 -4.53 4.92 -30.54
C THR A 180 -3.42 4.39 -29.63
N ASN A 181 -2.29 5.09 -29.55
CA ASN A 181 -1.18 4.71 -28.65
C ASN A 181 -1.56 4.82 -27.17
N THR A 182 -2.23 5.92 -26.79
CA THR A 182 -2.60 6.15 -25.39
C THR A 182 -3.69 5.18 -24.91
N LEU A 183 -4.67 4.84 -25.74
CA LEU A 183 -5.64 3.79 -25.41
C LEU A 183 -4.97 2.40 -25.33
N GLY A 184 -3.94 2.15 -26.17
CA GLY A 184 -3.08 1.00 -26.03
C GLY A 184 -2.36 0.99 -24.66
N ALA A 185 -1.77 2.12 -24.27
CA ALA A 185 -1.14 2.31 -22.97
C ALA A 185 -2.13 2.07 -21.81
N ALA A 186 -3.38 2.55 -21.92
CA ALA A 186 -4.44 2.28 -20.96
C ALA A 186 -4.72 0.77 -20.83
N ALA A 187 -4.82 0.06 -21.97
CA ALA A 187 -4.99 -1.39 -21.97
C ALA A 187 -3.79 -2.12 -21.34
N GLY A 188 -2.56 -1.66 -21.62
CA GLY A 188 -1.34 -2.19 -21.01
C GLY A 188 -1.30 -1.98 -19.48
N CYS A 189 -1.68 -0.79 -19.01
CA CYS A 189 -1.81 -0.49 -17.58
C CYS A 189 -2.81 -1.41 -16.88
N TYR A 190 -4.00 -1.55 -17.47
CA TYR A 190 -5.05 -2.44 -16.94
C TYR A 190 -4.57 -3.89 -16.90
N LEU A 191 -4.06 -4.40 -18.01
CA LEU A 191 -3.59 -5.79 -18.08
C LEU A 191 -2.42 -6.04 -17.12
N ALA A 192 -1.43 -5.14 -17.07
CA ALA A 192 -0.28 -5.28 -16.19
C ALA A 192 -0.70 -5.23 -14.72
N GLY A 193 -1.46 -4.20 -14.32
CA GLY A 193 -1.79 -3.94 -12.92
C GLY A 193 -2.81 -4.91 -12.33
N PHE A 194 -3.79 -5.36 -13.11
CA PHE A 194 -4.89 -6.19 -12.59
C PHE A 194 -4.76 -7.68 -12.91
N HIS A 195 -3.96 -8.07 -13.91
CA HIS A 195 -3.93 -9.46 -14.38
C HIS A 195 -2.53 -10.05 -14.52
N LEU A 196 -1.63 -9.41 -15.27
CA LEU A 196 -0.36 -10.04 -15.63
C LEU A 196 0.61 -10.09 -14.45
N LEU A 197 0.78 -9.00 -13.70
CA LEU A 197 1.66 -8.98 -12.54
C LEU A 197 1.16 -9.90 -11.42
N PRO A 198 -0.14 -9.87 -11.04
CA PRO A 198 -0.65 -10.80 -10.04
C PRO A 198 -0.48 -12.28 -10.42
N ALA A 199 -0.68 -12.62 -11.70
CA ALA A 199 -0.68 -14.01 -12.17
C ALA A 199 0.71 -14.53 -12.58
N LEU A 200 1.56 -13.68 -13.15
CA LEU A 200 2.80 -14.09 -13.81
C LEU A 200 4.07 -13.50 -13.17
N GLY A 201 3.93 -12.51 -12.31
CA GLY A 201 5.04 -11.76 -11.71
C GLY A 201 5.79 -10.87 -12.71
N LEU A 202 6.87 -10.22 -12.22
CA LEU A 202 7.63 -9.21 -12.98
C LEU A 202 8.37 -9.79 -14.19
N ALA A 203 9.03 -10.94 -14.02
CA ALA A 203 9.90 -11.49 -15.04
C ALA A 203 9.12 -11.99 -16.27
N THR A 204 8.10 -12.82 -16.04
CA THR A 204 7.28 -13.41 -17.11
C THR A 204 6.48 -12.34 -17.85
N THR A 205 5.91 -11.36 -17.11
CA THR A 205 5.23 -10.20 -17.72
C THR A 205 6.19 -9.41 -18.60
N GLY A 206 7.44 -9.23 -18.17
CA GLY A 206 8.48 -8.57 -18.96
C GLY A 206 8.80 -9.32 -20.27
N TYR A 207 8.98 -10.64 -20.22
CA TYR A 207 9.21 -11.45 -21.40
C TYR A 207 8.01 -11.44 -22.38
N LEU A 208 6.79 -11.44 -21.86
CA LEU A 208 5.58 -11.29 -22.68
C LEU A 208 5.56 -9.95 -23.41
N ALA A 209 5.88 -8.84 -22.71
CA ALA A 209 5.97 -7.52 -23.33
C ALA A 209 7.04 -7.47 -24.43
N VAL A 210 8.20 -8.09 -24.21
CA VAL A 210 9.26 -8.22 -25.23
C VAL A 210 8.76 -9.00 -26.46
N ALA A 211 8.08 -10.12 -26.25
CA ALA A 211 7.52 -10.92 -27.35
C ALA A 211 6.50 -10.12 -28.17
N VAL A 212 5.64 -9.34 -27.51
CA VAL A 212 4.67 -8.46 -28.19
C VAL A 212 5.40 -7.37 -28.99
N ASN A 213 6.43 -6.71 -28.44
CA ASN A 213 7.23 -5.71 -29.20
C ASN A 213 7.91 -6.32 -30.42
N LEU A 214 8.48 -7.52 -30.30
CA LEU A 214 9.07 -8.22 -31.45
C LEU A 214 8.00 -8.53 -32.50
N ALA A 215 6.81 -8.95 -32.09
CA ALA A 215 5.69 -9.17 -33.02
C ALA A 215 5.27 -7.85 -33.72
N VAL A 216 5.24 -6.74 -33.00
CA VAL A 216 4.99 -5.40 -33.57
C VAL A 216 6.08 -5.03 -34.58
N ALA A 217 7.35 -5.23 -34.24
CA ALA A 217 8.47 -4.97 -35.16
C ALA A 217 8.37 -5.80 -36.46
N LEU A 218 8.13 -7.09 -36.31
CA LEU A 218 7.97 -8.00 -37.48
C LEU A 218 6.74 -7.64 -38.33
N GLY A 219 5.61 -7.33 -37.68
CA GLY A 219 4.39 -6.89 -38.35
C GLY A 219 4.60 -5.59 -39.12
N ALA A 220 5.31 -4.62 -38.53
CA ALA A 220 5.66 -3.37 -39.21
C ALA A 220 6.62 -3.57 -40.39
N LEU A 221 7.61 -4.47 -40.25
CA LEU A 221 8.49 -4.86 -41.35
C LEU A 221 7.73 -5.54 -42.51
N ALA A 222 6.84 -6.46 -42.20
CA ALA A 222 5.99 -7.12 -43.16
C ALA A 222 5.09 -6.13 -43.93
N LEU A 223 4.49 -5.17 -43.19
CA LEU A 223 3.68 -4.11 -43.75
C LEU A 223 4.53 -3.14 -44.63
N ALA A 224 5.78 -2.89 -44.27
CA ALA A 224 6.71 -2.08 -45.06
C ALA A 224 7.17 -2.80 -46.32
N SER A 225 7.39 -4.10 -46.27
CA SER A 225 7.89 -4.93 -47.40
C SER A 225 6.80 -5.21 -48.43
N SER A 226 5.53 -5.22 -48.05
CA SER A 226 4.41 -5.42 -48.99
C SER A 226 4.10 -4.18 -49.86
N ARG A 227 5.02 -3.21 -49.96
CA ARG A 227 4.94 -2.14 -50.96
C ARG A 227 5.24 -2.72 -52.35
N PRO A 228 4.37 -2.50 -53.35
CA PRO A 228 4.79 -2.74 -54.74
C PRO A 228 6.02 -1.85 -54.99
N ARG A 229 7.12 -2.41 -55.42
CA ARG A 229 8.21 -1.64 -56.02
C ARG A 229 7.57 -0.91 -57.21
N LEU A 230 7.23 0.37 -57.00
CA LEU A 230 7.10 1.25 -58.12
C LEU A 230 8.47 1.23 -58.77
N GLU A 231 8.59 0.53 -59.89
CA GLU A 231 9.74 0.61 -60.76
C GLU A 231 10.08 2.08 -60.92
N SER A 232 11.34 2.41 -60.69
CA SER A 232 11.91 3.67 -61.03
C SER A 232 11.72 3.91 -62.54
N ALA A 233 10.52 4.37 -62.92
CA ALA A 233 10.35 4.98 -64.24
C ALA A 233 11.31 6.17 -64.23
N ALA A 234 12.31 6.07 -65.08
CA ALA A 234 13.32 7.04 -65.32
C ALA A 234 12.75 8.46 -65.22
N SER A 235 13.25 9.23 -64.29
CA SER A 235 12.95 10.67 -64.19
C SER A 235 13.22 11.30 -65.55
N PRO A 236 12.24 11.95 -66.18
CA PRO A 236 12.57 12.86 -67.26
C PRO A 236 13.43 13.93 -66.57
N GLN A 237 14.60 14.19 -67.11
CA GLN A 237 15.44 15.32 -66.80
C GLN A 237 14.55 16.55 -66.82
N LEU A 238 14.07 16.99 -65.64
CA LEU A 238 13.57 18.34 -65.43
C LEU A 238 14.81 19.21 -65.49
N GLN A 239 15.02 19.79 -66.71
CA GLN A 239 15.89 20.95 -66.91
C GLN A 239 15.70 21.95 -65.75
N ASP A 240 16.82 22.50 -65.32
CA ASP A 240 16.98 23.67 -64.48
C ASP A 240 16.01 24.78 -64.91
N GLN A 241 14.76 24.68 -64.51
CA GLN A 241 13.92 25.89 -64.42
C GLN A 241 14.24 26.49 -63.08
N ALA A 242 14.96 27.59 -63.13
CA ALA A 242 15.29 28.47 -62.03
C ALA A 242 14.10 28.55 -61.06
N ALA A 243 14.34 28.18 -59.79
CA ALA A 243 13.38 28.36 -58.74
C ALA A 243 12.76 29.75 -58.85
N PRO A 244 11.42 29.90 -58.85
CA PRO A 244 10.82 31.24 -58.77
C PRO A 244 11.41 31.91 -57.54
N GLN A 245 12.11 33.03 -57.78
CA GLN A 245 12.51 33.93 -56.70
C GLN A 245 11.27 34.20 -55.84
N PRO A 246 11.36 34.17 -54.51
CA PRO A 246 10.24 34.56 -53.68
C PRO A 246 9.87 36.01 -54.07
N SER A 247 8.73 36.14 -54.76
CA SER A 247 8.15 37.47 -54.97
C SER A 247 7.89 38.06 -53.60
N ASP A 248 8.61 39.07 -53.27
CA ASP A 248 8.63 39.85 -52.03
C ASP A 248 7.39 40.75 -51.91
N HIS A 249 6.25 40.33 -52.48
CA HIS A 249 4.97 40.99 -52.41
C HIS A 249 3.92 40.13 -51.80
N GLY A 250 4.05 39.90 -50.51
CA GLY A 250 3.06 39.21 -49.67
C GLY A 250 3.27 39.65 -48.23
N ALA A 251 2.77 40.87 -47.95
CA ALA A 251 2.43 41.38 -46.63
C ALA A 251 3.25 40.81 -45.48
N GLN A 252 4.26 41.52 -45.08
CA GLN A 252 4.69 41.57 -43.68
C GLN A 252 3.53 42.02 -42.82
N THR A 253 2.53 41.14 -42.65
CA THR A 253 1.61 41.23 -41.55
C THR A 253 2.38 40.75 -40.31
N GLY A 254 2.52 41.66 -39.39
CA GLY A 254 3.31 41.63 -38.17
C GLY A 254 3.61 40.29 -37.59
N LEU A 255 4.86 40.04 -37.29
CA LEU A 255 5.45 38.92 -36.62
C LEU A 255 4.47 38.25 -35.67
N ASP A 256 3.94 37.14 -36.11
CA ASP A 256 3.16 36.25 -35.24
C ASP A 256 4.13 35.73 -34.16
N SER A 257 4.19 36.42 -33.01
CA SER A 257 4.87 36.01 -31.78
C SER A 257 4.63 34.57 -31.29
N PRO A 258 3.52 33.93 -31.64
CA PRO A 258 3.14 32.62 -31.08
C PRO A 258 4.10 31.47 -31.43
N ALA A 259 4.74 31.48 -32.58
CA ALA A 259 5.63 30.39 -32.98
C ALA A 259 6.91 30.26 -32.12
N ARG A 260 7.38 31.36 -31.51
CA ARG A 260 8.57 31.39 -30.64
C ARG A 260 8.27 30.85 -29.23
N LEU A 261 7.06 31.08 -28.72
CA LEU A 261 6.62 30.68 -27.37
C LEU A 261 5.95 29.32 -27.32
N LEU A 262 5.71 28.66 -28.46
CA LEU A 262 5.09 27.32 -28.52
C LEU A 262 5.85 26.25 -27.73
N PRO A 263 7.19 26.19 -27.70
CA PRO A 263 7.92 25.26 -26.85
C PRO A 263 7.63 25.47 -25.37
N LEU A 264 7.58 26.71 -24.91
CA LEU A 264 7.23 27.07 -23.54
C LEU A 264 5.77 26.67 -23.21
N GLY A 265 4.85 26.92 -24.15
CA GLY A 265 3.45 26.51 -24.01
C GLY A 265 3.30 24.98 -23.91
N ALA A 266 4.07 24.23 -24.70
CA ALA A 266 4.08 22.76 -24.61
C ALA A 266 4.67 22.28 -23.28
N LEU A 267 5.73 22.91 -22.79
CA LEU A 267 6.34 22.63 -21.49
C LEU A 267 5.32 22.86 -20.35
N LEU A 268 4.70 24.04 -20.33
CA LEU A 268 3.71 24.37 -19.27
C LEU A 268 2.50 23.45 -19.30
N ALA A 269 2.02 23.08 -20.50
CA ALA A 269 0.91 22.13 -20.65
C ALA A 269 1.25 20.75 -20.08
N GLY A 270 2.47 20.27 -20.36
CA GLY A 270 2.95 18.99 -19.81
C GLY A 270 3.14 19.06 -18.29
N ALA A 271 3.73 20.13 -17.78
CA ALA A 271 3.91 20.35 -16.35
C ALA A 271 2.56 20.39 -15.63
N ALA A 272 1.62 21.20 -16.11
CA ALA A 272 0.28 21.31 -15.51
C ALA A 272 -0.47 19.96 -15.48
N ALA A 273 -0.40 19.20 -16.58
CA ALA A 273 -1.06 17.90 -16.67
C ALA A 273 -0.54 16.92 -15.62
N LEU A 274 0.80 16.82 -15.46
CA LEU A 274 1.38 15.86 -14.53
C LEU A 274 1.29 16.30 -13.07
N ILE A 275 1.43 17.60 -12.78
CA ILE A 275 1.21 18.15 -11.44
C ILE A 275 -0.21 17.81 -10.97
N LEU A 276 -1.21 18.07 -11.81
CA LEU A 276 -2.61 17.79 -11.50
C LEU A 276 -2.85 16.28 -11.27
N GLN A 277 -2.30 15.44 -12.14
CA GLN A 277 -2.42 13.99 -12.04
C GLN A 277 -1.82 13.45 -10.73
N LEU A 278 -0.61 13.90 -10.36
CA LEU A 278 0.06 13.43 -9.15
C LEU A 278 -0.63 13.91 -7.88
N ALA A 279 -1.11 15.16 -7.85
CA ALA A 279 -1.87 15.69 -6.73
C ALA A 279 -3.16 14.88 -6.52
N TRP A 280 -3.90 14.59 -7.59
CA TRP A 280 -5.12 13.79 -7.50
C TRP A 280 -4.87 12.32 -7.22
N ALA A 281 -3.81 11.72 -7.74
CA ALA A 281 -3.44 10.35 -7.39
C ALA A 281 -3.26 10.19 -5.86
N ARG A 282 -2.65 11.19 -5.21
CA ARG A 282 -2.52 11.22 -3.74
C ARG A 282 -3.86 11.45 -3.04
N GLN A 283 -4.68 12.40 -3.50
CA GLN A 283 -6.00 12.63 -2.93
C GLN A 283 -6.91 11.41 -3.10
N LEU A 284 -6.88 10.74 -4.25
CA LEU A 284 -7.62 9.50 -4.48
C LEU A 284 -7.14 8.33 -3.63
N ALA A 285 -5.86 8.29 -3.24
CA ALA A 285 -5.37 7.30 -2.28
C ALA A 285 -6.06 7.42 -0.91
N LEU A 286 -6.47 8.63 -0.49
CA LEU A 286 -7.25 8.86 0.74
C LEU A 286 -8.67 8.33 0.63
N VAL A 287 -9.22 8.28 -0.58
CA VAL A 287 -10.60 7.86 -0.88
C VAL A 287 -10.70 6.36 -1.14
N LEU A 288 -9.71 5.81 -1.83
CA LEU A 288 -9.71 4.43 -2.32
C LEU A 288 -8.93 3.46 -1.42
N GLY A 289 -8.04 3.99 -0.61
CA GLY A 289 -6.96 3.27 0.06
C GLY A 289 -5.69 3.26 -0.81
N SER A 290 -4.51 3.28 -0.17
CA SER A 290 -3.20 3.39 -0.83
C SER A 290 -2.74 2.04 -1.43
N SER A 291 -3.60 1.38 -2.21
CA SER A 291 -3.30 0.07 -2.80
C SER A 291 -2.82 0.16 -4.25
N THR A 292 -2.12 -0.86 -4.70
CA THR A 292 -1.67 -1.01 -6.09
C THR A 292 -2.84 -0.96 -7.09
N TYR A 293 -4.00 -1.51 -6.73
CA TYR A 293 -5.20 -1.46 -7.58
C TYR A 293 -5.78 -0.06 -7.69
N ALA A 294 -5.79 0.71 -6.59
CA ALA A 294 -6.23 2.11 -6.60
C ALA A 294 -5.34 2.95 -7.53
N PHE A 295 -4.02 2.83 -7.41
CA PHE A 295 -3.07 3.51 -8.29
C PHE A 295 -3.27 3.13 -9.76
N SER A 296 -3.46 1.85 -10.07
CA SER A 296 -3.69 1.37 -11.43
C SER A 296 -5.02 1.89 -12.00
N ALA A 297 -6.08 2.02 -11.18
CA ALA A 297 -7.36 2.57 -11.59
C ALA A 297 -7.27 4.06 -11.94
N VAL A 298 -6.56 4.85 -11.13
CA VAL A 298 -6.27 6.27 -11.38
C VAL A 298 -5.56 6.46 -12.72
N LEU A 299 -4.46 5.75 -12.92
CA LEU A 299 -3.67 5.83 -14.15
C LEU A 299 -4.46 5.39 -15.39
N LEU A 300 -5.26 4.33 -15.25
CA LEU A 300 -6.15 3.84 -16.31
C LEU A 300 -7.13 4.92 -16.77
N VAL A 301 -7.80 5.60 -15.83
CA VAL A 301 -8.79 6.65 -16.13
C VAL A 301 -8.14 7.85 -16.82
N VAL A 302 -7.00 8.29 -16.35
CA VAL A 302 -6.23 9.40 -16.97
C VAL A 302 -5.86 9.05 -18.40
N LEU A 303 -5.34 7.85 -18.66
CA LEU A 303 -4.96 7.41 -20.00
C LEU A 303 -6.19 7.29 -20.93
N ILE A 304 -7.31 6.80 -20.43
CA ILE A 304 -8.57 6.77 -21.19
C ILE A 304 -8.99 8.19 -21.54
N GLY A 305 -8.99 9.13 -20.58
CA GLY A 305 -9.32 10.54 -20.80
C GLY A 305 -8.44 11.19 -21.87
N ILE A 306 -7.11 11.04 -21.73
CA ILE A 306 -6.14 11.57 -22.72
C ILE A 306 -6.38 10.95 -24.09
N GLY A 307 -6.61 9.64 -24.19
CA GLY A 307 -6.90 8.96 -25.44
C GLY A 307 -8.19 9.43 -26.09
N LEU A 308 -9.27 9.56 -25.32
CA LEU A 308 -10.55 10.08 -25.82
C LEU A 308 -10.44 11.54 -26.27
N GLY A 309 -9.69 12.38 -25.55
CA GLY A 309 -9.38 13.76 -25.94
C GLY A 309 -8.62 13.84 -27.26
N GLY A 310 -7.57 13.03 -27.42
CA GLY A 310 -6.84 12.93 -28.67
C GLY A 310 -7.72 12.49 -29.85
N TRP A 311 -8.70 11.62 -29.61
CA TRP A 311 -9.67 11.21 -30.61
C TRP A 311 -10.68 12.33 -30.91
N ALA A 312 -11.20 13.03 -29.91
CA ALA A 312 -12.25 14.04 -30.03
C ALA A 312 -11.78 15.32 -30.73
N VAL A 313 -10.47 15.64 -30.69
CA VAL A 313 -9.90 16.83 -31.35
C VAL A 313 -10.27 16.92 -32.85
N ARG A 314 -10.52 15.79 -33.49
CA ARG A 314 -10.88 15.69 -34.92
C ARG A 314 -12.20 16.38 -35.26
N GLY A 315 -13.13 16.46 -34.31
CA GLY A 315 -14.42 17.14 -34.46
C GLY A 315 -14.38 18.64 -34.16
N LEU A 316 -13.44 19.07 -33.27
CA LEU A 316 -13.36 20.43 -32.79
C LEU A 316 -12.71 21.39 -33.78
N PHE A 317 -11.69 20.95 -34.52
CA PHE A 317 -10.97 21.77 -35.50
C PHE A 317 -11.52 21.53 -36.91
N ARG A 318 -12.65 22.18 -37.24
CA ARG A 318 -13.23 22.15 -38.58
C ARG A 318 -12.66 23.28 -39.45
N SER A 319 -12.67 23.11 -40.80
CA SER A 319 -12.17 24.10 -41.73
C SER A 319 -12.95 25.42 -41.59
N GLY A 320 -12.27 26.54 -41.45
CA GLY A 320 -12.86 27.87 -41.39
C GLY A 320 -13.10 28.44 -39.97
N HIS A 321 -12.88 27.67 -38.91
CA HIS A 321 -13.01 28.21 -37.56
C HIS A 321 -11.67 28.76 -37.03
N SER A 322 -11.76 29.87 -36.28
CA SER A 322 -10.57 30.41 -35.56
C SER A 322 -10.09 29.41 -34.49
N PRO A 323 -8.80 29.09 -34.42
CA PRO A 323 -8.27 28.20 -33.37
C PRO A 323 -8.30 28.83 -31.98
N THR A 324 -8.43 30.14 -31.86
CA THR A 324 -8.41 30.89 -30.61
C THR A 324 -9.54 30.52 -29.66
N PRO A 325 -10.83 30.60 -30.03
CA PRO A 325 -11.91 30.22 -29.11
C PRO A 325 -11.89 28.75 -28.78
N THR A 326 -11.44 27.89 -29.68
CA THR A 326 -11.32 26.46 -29.42
C THR A 326 -10.26 26.17 -28.38
N LEU A 327 -9.07 26.76 -28.47
CA LEU A 327 -8.00 26.59 -27.47
C LEU A 327 -8.45 27.10 -26.10
N VAL A 328 -9.07 28.29 -26.05
CA VAL A 328 -9.57 28.87 -24.79
C VAL A 328 -10.67 27.98 -24.21
N ALA A 329 -11.59 27.46 -25.02
CA ALA A 329 -12.65 26.58 -24.56
C ALA A 329 -12.12 25.25 -24.00
N ILE A 330 -11.07 24.66 -24.60
CA ILE A 330 -10.39 23.48 -24.09
C ILE A 330 -9.82 23.77 -22.69
N VAL A 331 -9.05 24.87 -22.55
CA VAL A 331 -8.44 25.25 -21.28
C VAL A 331 -9.50 25.53 -20.21
N ILE A 332 -10.51 26.35 -20.53
CA ILE A 332 -11.59 26.67 -19.58
C ILE A 332 -12.35 25.39 -19.17
N GLY A 333 -12.68 24.53 -20.13
CA GLY A 333 -13.36 23.26 -19.85
C GLY A 333 -12.54 22.34 -18.95
N THR A 334 -11.22 22.26 -19.17
CA THR A 334 -10.27 21.51 -18.32
C THR A 334 -10.25 22.07 -16.89
N VAL A 335 -10.12 23.38 -16.75
CA VAL A 335 -10.07 24.04 -15.44
C VAL A 335 -11.41 23.90 -14.70
N LEU A 336 -12.54 24.16 -15.35
CA LEU A 336 -13.86 24.03 -14.71
C LEU A 336 -14.15 22.59 -14.27
N SER A 337 -13.82 21.60 -15.12
CA SER A 337 -14.01 20.20 -14.74
C SER A 337 -13.12 19.79 -13.57
N ALA A 338 -11.89 20.31 -13.50
CA ALA A 338 -11.00 20.10 -12.37
C ALA A 338 -11.50 20.76 -11.08
N VAL A 339 -12.00 21.99 -11.17
CA VAL A 339 -12.63 22.68 -10.02
C VAL A 339 -13.83 21.90 -9.50
N ILE A 340 -14.69 21.40 -10.40
CA ILE A 340 -15.84 20.57 -10.01
C ILE A 340 -15.38 19.29 -9.33
N GLY A 341 -14.38 18.60 -9.89
CA GLY A 341 -13.80 17.41 -9.28
C GLY A 341 -13.27 17.66 -7.86
N GLN A 342 -12.49 18.73 -7.68
CA GLN A 342 -11.93 19.09 -6.37
C GLN A 342 -13.05 19.40 -5.34
N ARG A 343 -14.13 20.04 -5.76
CA ARG A 343 -15.30 20.32 -4.91
C ARG A 343 -16.06 19.08 -4.48
N LEU A 344 -16.09 18.06 -5.34
CA LEU A 344 -16.78 16.79 -5.07
C LEU A 344 -15.97 15.82 -4.21
N LEU A 345 -14.70 16.09 -3.95
CA LEU A 345 -13.81 15.15 -3.25
C LEU A 345 -14.30 14.77 -1.84
N PRO A 346 -14.70 15.71 -0.94
CA PRO A 346 -15.21 15.35 0.39
C PRO A 346 -16.50 14.53 0.33
N ASP A 347 -17.42 14.90 -0.59
CA ASP A 347 -18.67 14.17 -0.79
C ASP A 347 -18.41 12.74 -1.28
N LEU A 348 -17.40 12.58 -2.16
CA LEU A 348 -16.97 11.27 -2.65
C LEU A 348 -16.38 10.42 -1.53
N CYS A 349 -15.58 11.01 -0.62
CA CYS A 349 -15.07 10.34 0.57
C CYS A 349 -16.22 9.83 1.44
N GLY A 350 -17.21 10.66 1.75
CA GLY A 350 -18.39 10.31 2.53
C GLY A 350 -19.23 9.21 1.86
N LEU A 351 -19.48 9.34 0.55
CA LEU A 351 -20.22 8.34 -0.22
C LEU A 351 -19.54 6.96 -0.17
N LEU A 352 -18.23 6.90 -0.43
CA LEU A 352 -17.51 5.65 -0.48
C LEU A 352 -17.33 5.02 0.92
N GLY A 353 -17.21 5.84 1.95
CA GLY A 353 -17.26 5.39 3.34
C GLY A 353 -18.58 4.71 3.68
N GLY A 354 -19.72 5.28 3.23
CA GLY A 354 -21.05 4.73 3.44
C GLY A 354 -21.31 3.40 2.73
N VAL A 355 -20.68 3.18 1.56
CA VAL A 355 -20.84 1.94 0.77
C VAL A 355 -19.67 0.97 0.89
N ARG A 356 -18.77 1.15 1.87
CA ARG A 356 -17.56 0.32 2.01
C ARG A 356 -17.86 -1.18 2.08
N HIS A 357 -18.99 -1.59 2.67
CA HIS A 357 -19.41 -2.98 2.76
C HIS A 357 -19.62 -3.67 1.40
N LEU A 358 -19.91 -2.90 0.34
CA LEU A 358 -20.02 -3.42 -1.03
C LEU A 358 -18.66 -3.67 -1.68
N ARG A 359 -17.58 -3.10 -1.12
CA ARG A 359 -16.22 -3.21 -1.63
C ARG A 359 -15.49 -4.49 -1.22
N ASN A 360 -16.15 -5.37 -0.47
CA ASN A 360 -15.62 -6.71 -0.11
C ASN A 360 -15.43 -7.61 -1.34
N ASP A 361 -16.23 -7.40 -2.40
CA ASP A 361 -16.04 -8.09 -3.67
C ASP A 361 -14.95 -7.37 -4.51
N PRO A 362 -13.89 -8.08 -4.97
CA PRO A 362 -12.80 -7.48 -5.73
C PRO A 362 -13.23 -6.81 -7.03
N LEU A 363 -14.24 -7.36 -7.74
CA LEU A 363 -14.75 -6.77 -8.97
C LEU A 363 -15.50 -5.46 -8.67
N VAL A 364 -16.36 -5.47 -7.64
CA VAL A 364 -17.08 -4.27 -7.20
C VAL A 364 -16.11 -3.20 -6.75
N ASN A 365 -15.10 -3.56 -5.96
CA ASN A 365 -14.05 -2.62 -5.53
C ASN A 365 -13.28 -2.03 -6.72
N GLY A 366 -12.94 -2.83 -7.71
CA GLY A 366 -12.31 -2.37 -8.95
C GLY A 366 -13.19 -1.37 -9.72
N LEU A 367 -14.48 -1.68 -9.89
CA LEU A 367 -15.45 -0.78 -10.56
C LEU A 367 -15.65 0.52 -9.78
N VAL A 368 -15.74 0.45 -8.45
CA VAL A 368 -15.83 1.62 -7.57
C VAL A 368 -14.59 2.49 -7.71
N SER A 369 -13.41 1.89 -7.71
CA SER A 369 -12.14 2.61 -7.84
C SER A 369 -12.02 3.33 -9.19
N VAL A 370 -12.36 2.67 -10.29
CA VAL A 370 -12.39 3.27 -11.63
C VAL A 370 -13.46 4.37 -11.71
N GLY A 371 -14.65 4.15 -11.14
CA GLY A 371 -15.74 5.12 -11.13
C GLY A 371 -15.40 6.38 -10.35
N ALA A 372 -14.82 6.24 -9.16
CA ALA A 372 -14.38 7.36 -8.32
C ALA A 372 -13.28 8.18 -9.01
N SER A 373 -12.28 7.50 -9.59
CA SER A 373 -11.23 8.16 -10.37
C SER A 373 -11.81 8.90 -11.58
N ALA A 374 -12.83 8.32 -12.26
CA ALA A 374 -13.45 8.95 -13.41
C ALA A 374 -14.21 10.24 -13.06
N VAL A 375 -14.82 10.31 -11.88
CA VAL A 375 -15.51 11.53 -11.41
C VAL A 375 -14.55 12.72 -11.32
N LEU A 376 -13.34 12.51 -10.81
CA LEU A 376 -12.36 13.58 -10.64
C LEU A 376 -11.55 13.84 -11.92
N GLU A 377 -11.06 12.81 -12.58
CA GLU A 377 -9.94 12.91 -13.51
C GLU A 377 -10.32 12.76 -14.99
N LEU A 378 -11.43 12.08 -15.33
CA LEU A 378 -11.73 11.75 -16.74
C LEU A 378 -11.87 13.00 -17.62
N LEU A 379 -12.63 14.02 -17.17
CA LEU A 379 -12.86 15.22 -17.97
C LEU A 379 -11.64 16.13 -18.07
N PRO A 380 -10.88 16.41 -16.98
CA PRO A 380 -9.61 17.13 -17.09
C PRO A 380 -8.57 16.40 -17.94
N ALA A 381 -8.46 15.07 -17.82
CA ALA A 381 -7.57 14.27 -18.65
C ALA A 381 -7.96 14.31 -20.14
N LEU A 382 -9.27 14.33 -20.44
CA LEU A 382 -9.78 14.54 -21.79
C LEU A 382 -9.32 15.92 -22.33
N GLY A 383 -9.40 16.97 -21.51
CA GLY A 383 -8.89 18.29 -21.85
C GLY A 383 -7.38 18.29 -22.17
N ALA A 384 -6.58 17.63 -21.35
CA ALA A 384 -5.15 17.45 -21.61
C ALA A 384 -4.87 16.71 -22.93
N GLY A 385 -5.68 15.67 -23.22
CA GLY A 385 -5.62 14.91 -24.47
C GLY A 385 -5.98 15.73 -25.72
N LEU A 386 -6.89 16.67 -25.60
CA LEU A 386 -7.24 17.64 -26.65
C LEU A 386 -6.10 18.64 -26.89
N LEU A 387 -5.40 19.03 -25.83
CA LEU A 387 -4.42 20.11 -25.87
C LEU A 387 -3.17 19.77 -26.69
N PHE A 388 -2.63 18.55 -26.57
CA PHE A 388 -1.41 18.16 -27.31
C PHE A 388 -1.58 18.26 -28.85
N PRO A 389 -2.59 17.67 -29.50
CA PRO A 389 -2.80 17.84 -30.93
C PRO A 389 -3.13 19.28 -31.32
N ALA A 390 -3.78 20.06 -30.43
CA ALA A 390 -4.04 21.49 -30.65
C ALA A 390 -2.73 22.28 -30.71
N LEU A 391 -1.78 22.02 -29.83
CA LEU A 391 -0.44 22.65 -29.85
C LEU A 391 0.33 22.28 -31.13
N VAL A 392 0.25 21.04 -31.60
CA VAL A 392 0.82 20.60 -32.87
C VAL A 392 0.18 21.37 -34.05
N HIS A 393 -1.13 21.60 -34.01
CA HIS A 393 -1.82 22.39 -35.02
C HIS A 393 -1.33 23.85 -35.06
N LEU A 394 -1.08 24.44 -33.90
CA LEU A 394 -0.55 25.81 -33.79
C LEU A 394 0.90 25.93 -34.31
N ALA A 395 1.66 24.83 -34.34
CA ALA A 395 3.03 24.80 -34.87
C ALA A 395 3.14 25.14 -36.37
N ARG A 396 2.05 24.95 -37.14
CA ARG A 396 1.94 25.23 -38.58
C ARG A 396 3.21 24.83 -39.37
N PRO A 397 3.58 23.55 -39.35
CA PRO A 397 4.81 23.08 -39.99
C PRO A 397 4.78 23.33 -41.49
N ARG A 398 5.97 23.61 -42.08
CA ARG A 398 6.14 23.58 -43.53
C ARG A 398 5.91 22.15 -44.04
N PRO A 399 5.45 22.01 -45.30
CA PRO A 399 5.32 20.70 -45.93
C PRO A 399 6.63 19.91 -45.85
N GLY A 400 6.58 18.68 -45.32
CA GLY A 400 7.75 17.80 -45.14
C GLY A 400 8.54 18.04 -43.88
N ALA A 401 7.98 18.86 -42.94
CA ALA A 401 8.57 19.10 -41.61
C ALA A 401 7.58 18.72 -40.49
N GLU A 402 6.59 17.88 -40.81
CA GLU A 402 5.51 17.47 -39.87
C GLU A 402 6.07 16.64 -38.73
N GLY A 403 6.94 15.68 -39.01
CA GLY A 403 7.60 14.85 -38.00
C GLY A 403 8.42 15.68 -37.02
N ARG A 404 9.18 16.66 -37.53
CA ARG A 404 9.98 17.59 -36.70
C ARG A 404 9.09 18.46 -35.81
N ALA A 405 7.98 18.96 -36.31
CA ALA A 405 7.06 19.78 -35.54
C ALA A 405 6.44 19.01 -34.40
N VAL A 406 5.92 17.80 -34.67
CA VAL A 406 5.36 16.91 -33.64
C VAL A 406 6.42 16.52 -32.63
N GLY A 407 7.60 16.06 -33.07
CA GLY A 407 8.68 15.69 -32.20
C GLY A 407 9.16 16.82 -31.28
N ARG A 408 9.15 18.09 -31.79
CA ARG A 408 9.50 19.26 -30.99
C ARG A 408 8.45 19.56 -29.91
N VAL A 409 7.16 19.56 -30.27
CA VAL A 409 6.06 19.79 -29.31
C VAL A 409 6.03 18.69 -28.27
N TYR A 410 6.18 17.44 -28.70
CA TYR A 410 6.21 16.28 -27.79
C TYR A 410 7.40 16.36 -26.83
N ALA A 411 8.61 16.64 -27.33
CA ALA A 411 9.80 16.76 -26.50
C ALA A 411 9.64 17.83 -25.40
N TRP A 412 9.16 19.04 -25.77
CA TRP A 412 8.95 20.11 -24.78
C TRP A 412 7.83 19.80 -23.81
N ASN A 413 6.75 19.18 -24.27
CA ASN A 413 5.69 18.68 -23.39
C ASN A 413 6.26 17.66 -22.38
N THR A 414 7.09 16.74 -22.84
CA THR A 414 7.68 15.70 -21.98
C THR A 414 8.71 16.28 -21.00
N VAL A 415 9.49 17.28 -21.41
CA VAL A 415 10.34 18.04 -20.46
C VAL A 415 9.47 18.71 -19.39
N GLY A 416 8.32 19.26 -19.81
CA GLY A 416 7.35 19.83 -18.87
C GLY A 416 6.80 18.79 -17.89
N THR A 417 6.38 17.62 -18.37
CA THR A 417 5.91 16.54 -17.49
C THR A 417 7.00 16.09 -16.51
N THR A 418 8.25 15.96 -16.96
CA THR A 418 9.40 15.64 -16.08
C THR A 418 9.60 16.68 -14.98
N LEU A 419 9.61 17.97 -15.35
CA LEU A 419 9.73 19.05 -14.37
C LEU A 419 8.52 19.10 -13.43
N GLY A 420 7.32 18.87 -13.96
CA GLY A 420 6.09 18.79 -13.18
C GLY A 420 6.15 17.70 -12.13
N ALA A 421 6.62 16.50 -12.48
CA ALA A 421 6.79 15.40 -11.54
C ALA A 421 7.74 15.76 -10.39
N ALA A 422 8.93 16.26 -10.72
CA ALA A 422 9.92 16.65 -9.72
C ALA A 422 9.43 17.79 -8.83
N LEU A 423 8.84 18.85 -9.43
CA LEU A 423 8.35 20.01 -8.69
C LEU A 423 7.20 19.64 -7.74
N THR A 424 6.33 18.72 -8.12
CA THR A 424 5.19 18.29 -7.27
C THR A 424 5.68 17.82 -5.90
N TYR A 425 6.59 16.87 -5.86
CA TYR A 425 7.02 16.26 -4.59
C TYR A 425 8.10 17.06 -3.85
N ILE A 426 8.98 17.76 -4.58
CA ILE A 426 10.10 18.48 -3.94
C ILE A 426 9.64 19.86 -3.44
N LEU A 427 8.70 20.50 -4.13
CA LEU A 427 8.41 21.91 -3.91
C LEU A 427 6.93 22.19 -3.61
N LEU A 428 6.02 21.72 -4.48
CA LEU A 428 4.64 22.18 -4.46
C LEU A 428 3.87 21.55 -3.29
N VAL A 429 3.86 20.24 -3.15
CA VAL A 429 3.16 19.57 -2.07
C VAL A 429 3.70 20.01 -0.69
N PRO A 430 5.01 19.98 -0.41
CA PRO A 430 5.50 20.38 0.90
C PRO A 430 5.25 21.86 1.26
N ARG A 431 5.04 22.76 0.28
CA ARG A 431 4.84 24.19 0.54
C ARG A 431 3.41 24.68 0.37
N LEU A 432 2.67 24.09 -0.55
CA LEU A 432 1.32 24.53 -0.91
C LEU A 432 0.25 23.54 -0.49
N GLY A 433 0.64 22.35 -0.07
CA GLY A 433 -0.25 21.22 0.12
C GLY A 433 -0.79 20.67 -1.21
N LEU A 434 -1.63 19.64 -1.14
CA LEU A 434 -2.23 19.01 -2.32
C LEU A 434 -3.20 19.93 -3.05
N GLU A 435 -3.99 20.69 -2.31
CA GLU A 435 -4.97 21.63 -2.88
C GLU A 435 -4.26 22.80 -3.58
N GLY A 436 -3.31 23.43 -2.93
CA GLY A 436 -2.53 24.50 -3.55
C GLY A 436 -1.70 24.01 -4.75
N THR A 437 -1.31 22.73 -4.75
CA THR A 437 -0.66 22.08 -5.89
C THR A 437 -1.63 21.94 -7.07
N VAL A 438 -2.89 21.57 -6.82
CA VAL A 438 -3.94 21.57 -7.85
C VAL A 438 -4.16 22.99 -8.38
N GLU A 439 -4.29 24.00 -7.51
CA GLU A 439 -4.42 25.40 -7.94
C GLU A 439 -3.26 25.84 -8.84
N ALA A 440 -2.01 25.54 -8.46
CA ALA A 440 -0.84 25.86 -9.26
C ALA A 440 -0.91 25.23 -10.66
N ALA A 441 -1.34 23.98 -10.79
CA ALA A 441 -1.56 23.34 -12.08
C ALA A 441 -2.63 24.05 -12.91
N LEU A 442 -3.75 24.47 -12.29
CA LEU A 442 -4.82 25.19 -12.97
C LEU A 442 -4.38 26.59 -13.42
N PHE A 443 -3.58 27.29 -12.63
CA PHE A 443 -2.95 28.55 -13.06
C PHE A 443 -2.06 28.36 -14.29
N LEU A 444 -1.25 27.30 -14.32
CA LEU A 444 -0.43 26.99 -15.50
C LEU A 444 -1.30 26.77 -16.75
N TYR A 445 -2.43 26.08 -16.64
CA TYR A 445 -3.36 25.93 -17.74
C TYR A 445 -3.95 27.27 -18.19
N LEU A 446 -4.39 28.13 -17.28
CA LEU A 446 -5.01 29.42 -17.60
C LEU A 446 -4.02 30.41 -18.24
N ILE A 447 -2.73 30.31 -17.96
CA ILE A 447 -1.68 31.14 -18.60
C ILE A 447 -1.43 30.72 -20.05
N LEU A 448 -1.68 29.47 -20.44
CA LEU A 448 -1.38 28.97 -21.80
C LEU A 448 -1.97 29.79 -22.93
N PRO A 449 -3.26 30.18 -22.94
CA PRO A 449 -3.83 31.00 -23.98
C PRO A 449 -3.17 32.39 -24.08
N TRP A 450 -2.79 32.98 -22.93
CA TRP A 450 -2.09 34.27 -22.90
C TRP A 450 -0.72 34.21 -23.57
N LEU A 451 0.00 33.13 -23.34
CA LEU A 451 1.32 32.91 -23.91
C LEU A 451 1.25 32.62 -25.42
N LEU A 452 0.26 31.88 -25.86
CA LEU A 452 0.16 31.30 -27.20
C LEU A 452 -0.62 32.18 -28.19
N LEU A 453 -1.39 33.17 -27.73
CA LEU A 453 -2.21 34.03 -28.57
C LEU A 453 -1.70 35.44 -28.60
N SER A 454 -1.63 36.05 -29.83
CA SER A 454 -1.22 37.46 -29.97
C SER A 454 -2.28 38.41 -29.40
N PRO A 455 -1.90 39.63 -28.98
CA PRO A 455 -2.85 40.66 -28.52
C PRO A 455 -3.97 40.92 -29.49
N ALA A 456 -3.70 40.92 -30.80
CA ALA A 456 -4.70 41.12 -31.84
C ALA A 456 -5.80 40.01 -31.85
N ARG A 457 -5.47 38.82 -31.46
CA ARG A 457 -6.43 37.74 -31.34
C ARG A 457 -7.34 37.87 -30.09
N TRP A 458 -6.75 38.39 -29.01
CA TRP A 458 -7.53 38.69 -27.81
C TRP A 458 -8.55 39.81 -28.05
N THR A 459 -8.17 40.87 -28.74
CA THR A 459 -9.10 41.98 -29.10
C THR A 459 -10.18 41.52 -30.06
N ALA A 460 -9.90 40.56 -30.95
CA ALA A 460 -10.89 39.95 -31.84
C ALA A 460 -11.88 39.00 -31.10
N HIS A 461 -11.53 38.54 -29.89
CA HIS A 461 -12.34 37.59 -29.09
C HIS A 461 -12.50 38.03 -27.63
N PRO A 462 -13.18 39.21 -27.38
CA PRO A 462 -13.24 39.83 -26.05
C PRO A 462 -13.94 38.93 -25.00
N ARG A 463 -14.88 38.09 -25.41
CA ARG A 463 -15.56 37.11 -24.51
C ARG A 463 -14.61 36.06 -23.99
N SER A 464 -13.70 35.56 -24.84
CA SER A 464 -12.67 34.57 -24.43
C SER A 464 -11.66 35.19 -23.45
N LEU A 465 -11.29 36.45 -23.70
CA LEU A 465 -10.46 37.23 -22.79
C LEU A 465 -11.10 37.39 -21.42
N ALA A 466 -12.36 37.90 -21.42
CA ALA A 466 -13.13 38.12 -20.20
C ALA A 466 -13.30 36.81 -19.38
N ALA A 467 -13.62 35.71 -20.04
CA ALA A 467 -13.78 34.41 -19.37
C ALA A 467 -12.47 33.91 -18.74
N THR A 468 -11.33 34.09 -19.44
CA THR A 468 -10.02 33.67 -18.88
C THR A 468 -9.60 34.55 -17.71
N VAL A 469 -9.79 35.87 -17.80
CA VAL A 469 -9.51 36.81 -16.71
C VAL A 469 -10.39 36.51 -15.50
N LEU A 470 -11.71 36.33 -15.75
CA LEU A 470 -12.65 35.99 -14.68
C LEU A 470 -12.25 34.72 -13.92
N LEU A 471 -11.87 33.65 -14.64
CA LEU A 471 -11.42 32.42 -14.03
C LEU A 471 -10.09 32.59 -13.28
N LEU A 472 -9.12 33.32 -13.82
CA LEU A 472 -7.86 33.61 -13.14
C LEU A 472 -8.06 34.32 -11.80
N THR A 473 -9.00 35.30 -11.77
CA THR A 473 -9.29 36.04 -10.53
C THR A 473 -10.23 35.31 -9.57
N ALA A 474 -11.09 34.46 -10.09
CA ALA A 474 -12.05 33.71 -9.29
C ALA A 474 -11.48 32.40 -8.71
N LEU A 475 -10.41 31.86 -9.30
CA LEU A 475 -9.87 30.55 -8.95
C LEU A 475 -9.60 30.38 -7.43
N PRO A 476 -8.91 31.31 -6.75
CA PRO A 476 -8.66 31.19 -5.30
C PRO A 476 -9.95 31.29 -4.45
N ILE A 477 -11.03 31.85 -5.01
CA ILE A 477 -12.33 31.99 -4.34
C ILE A 477 -13.20 30.74 -4.55
N ILE A 478 -13.08 30.13 -5.74
CA ILE A 478 -13.87 28.95 -6.10
C ILE A 478 -13.25 27.66 -5.59
N LEU A 479 -12.02 27.63 -5.16
CA LEU A 479 -11.34 26.49 -4.53
C LEU A 479 -11.01 26.85 -3.08
N PRO A 480 -12.00 26.95 -2.17
CA PRO A 480 -11.68 27.08 -0.75
C PRO A 480 -11.02 25.78 -0.26
N GLY A 481 -10.08 25.93 0.64
CA GLY A 481 -9.49 24.78 1.30
C GLY A 481 -10.52 23.94 2.04
N HIS A 482 -10.36 22.61 1.99
CA HIS A 482 -11.15 21.68 2.77
C HIS A 482 -10.54 21.50 4.16
N ASP A 483 -11.38 21.15 5.13
CA ASP A 483 -10.88 20.71 6.43
C ASP A 483 -10.10 19.38 6.23
N PRO A 484 -8.85 19.26 6.71
CA PRO A 484 -8.08 18.03 6.55
C PRO A 484 -8.82 16.77 7.04
N ARG A 485 -9.69 16.89 8.04
CA ARG A 485 -10.49 15.79 8.58
C ARG A 485 -11.51 15.24 7.59
N ASP A 486 -11.91 16.02 6.60
CA ASP A 486 -12.90 15.61 5.58
C ASP A 486 -12.38 14.48 4.68
N THR A 487 -11.06 14.39 4.52
CA THR A 487 -10.44 13.42 3.63
C THR A 487 -9.43 12.50 4.32
N ASN A 488 -8.86 12.93 5.47
CA ASN A 488 -7.79 12.22 6.16
C ASN A 488 -8.24 11.49 7.44
N SER A 489 -9.54 11.30 7.68
CA SER A 489 -10.06 10.53 8.82
C SER A 489 -10.29 9.05 8.52
N GLY A 490 -9.85 8.56 7.37
CA GLY A 490 -9.96 7.16 6.98
C GLY A 490 -11.40 6.73 6.66
N GLN A 491 -12.16 7.60 6.02
CA GLN A 491 -13.54 7.35 5.63
C GLN A 491 -13.70 6.03 4.86
N PHE A 492 -12.74 5.73 3.97
CA PHE A 492 -12.75 4.49 3.18
C PHE A 492 -12.67 3.22 4.05
N LEU A 493 -12.02 3.30 5.21
CA LEU A 493 -11.78 2.16 6.10
C LEU A 493 -12.78 2.12 7.26
N TYR A 494 -12.97 3.27 7.95
CA TYR A 494 -13.79 3.36 9.16
C TYR A 494 -15.25 3.77 8.86
N GLY A 495 -15.51 4.39 7.70
CA GLY A 495 -16.84 4.80 7.27
C GLY A 495 -17.35 6.09 7.88
N PHE A 496 -16.50 6.88 8.53
CA PHE A 496 -16.88 8.19 9.06
C PHE A 496 -17.39 9.10 7.94
N GLN A 497 -18.45 9.86 8.25
CA GLN A 497 -18.85 10.97 7.38
C GLN A 497 -17.98 12.20 7.69
N PRO A 498 -17.71 13.10 6.71
CA PRO A 498 -16.86 14.28 6.93
C PRO A 498 -17.31 15.13 8.12
N GLU A 499 -18.61 15.35 8.29
CA GLU A 499 -19.15 16.11 9.43
C GLU A 499 -18.94 15.40 10.76
N GLU A 500 -19.06 14.08 10.81
CA GLU A 500 -18.83 13.26 11.99
C GLU A 500 -17.36 13.35 12.39
N ALA A 501 -16.44 13.18 11.42
CA ALA A 501 -15.01 13.30 11.65
C ALA A 501 -14.61 14.67 12.22
N ARG A 502 -15.22 15.76 11.73
CA ARG A 502 -14.99 17.12 12.26
C ARG A 502 -15.50 17.32 13.68
N ARG A 503 -16.56 16.60 14.09
CA ARG A 503 -17.15 16.71 15.42
C ARG A 503 -16.40 15.84 16.43
N SER A 504 -15.99 14.63 16.06
CA SER A 504 -15.38 13.66 16.99
C SER A 504 -13.87 13.83 17.12
N HIS A 505 -13.17 14.27 16.06
CA HIS A 505 -11.72 14.39 16.06
C HIS A 505 -11.26 15.84 16.23
N GLU A 506 -10.62 16.14 17.34
CA GLU A 506 -9.83 17.38 17.50
C GLU A 506 -8.54 17.25 16.68
N LEU A 507 -8.28 18.19 15.79
CA LEU A 507 -7.06 18.21 14.98
C LEU A 507 -5.90 18.81 15.80
N LEU A 508 -4.86 18.00 16.07
CA LEU A 508 -3.66 18.44 16.79
C LEU A 508 -2.51 18.80 15.83
N PHE A 509 -2.36 18.02 14.74
CA PHE A 509 -1.30 18.18 13.75
C PHE A 509 -1.80 17.75 12.39
N PHE A 510 -1.34 18.43 11.34
CA PHE A 510 -1.56 18.00 9.96
C PHE A 510 -0.44 18.51 9.06
N GLU A 511 0.17 17.60 8.31
CA GLU A 511 1.17 17.92 7.29
C GLU A 511 1.02 16.98 6.08
N GLU A 512 1.07 17.57 4.90
CA GLU A 512 1.11 16.85 3.63
C GLU A 512 2.56 16.71 3.18
N GLY A 513 3.19 15.63 3.63
CA GLY A 513 4.59 15.39 3.35
C GLY A 513 4.85 14.81 1.95
N PRO A 514 6.12 14.61 1.57
CA PRO A 514 6.48 14.07 0.26
C PRO A 514 5.99 12.64 0.01
N ALA A 515 5.94 11.76 1.02
CA ALA A 515 5.52 10.37 0.85
C ALA A 515 4.03 10.17 1.17
N CYS A 516 3.52 10.77 2.24
CA CYS A 516 2.16 10.58 2.70
C CYS A 516 1.62 11.83 3.42
N ASN A 517 0.33 11.81 3.73
CA ASN A 517 -0.28 12.80 4.61
C ASN A 517 -0.24 12.27 6.04
N VAL A 518 0.21 13.10 6.97
CA VAL A 518 0.29 12.78 8.40
C VAL A 518 -0.66 13.68 9.16
N MET A 519 -1.52 13.07 9.98
CA MET A 519 -2.49 13.77 10.80
C MET A 519 -2.49 13.20 12.22
N VAL A 520 -2.44 14.05 13.24
CA VAL A 520 -2.67 13.65 14.63
C VAL A 520 -4.01 14.20 15.07
N THR A 521 -4.84 13.32 15.61
CA THR A 521 -6.17 13.66 16.13
C THR A 521 -6.33 13.19 17.55
N ARG A 522 -7.17 13.92 18.30
CA ARG A 522 -7.60 13.51 19.64
C ARG A 522 -9.10 13.26 19.66
N GLU A 523 -9.49 12.13 20.24
CA GLU A 523 -10.87 11.77 20.56
C GLU A 523 -10.96 11.40 22.04
N GLY A 524 -11.52 12.28 22.86
CA GLY A 524 -11.48 12.12 24.32
C GLY A 524 -10.04 12.09 24.87
N GLN A 525 -9.61 10.94 25.39
CA GLN A 525 -8.24 10.71 25.88
C GLN A 525 -7.34 10.00 24.84
N GLU A 526 -7.91 9.55 23.73
CA GLU A 526 -7.18 8.87 22.69
C GLU A 526 -6.54 9.89 21.74
N VAL A 527 -5.22 9.74 21.56
CA VAL A 527 -4.42 10.48 20.57
C VAL A 527 -3.98 9.47 19.51
N SER A 528 -4.33 9.72 18.25
CA SER A 528 -4.06 8.81 17.15
C SER A 528 -3.25 9.50 16.06
N LEU A 529 -2.17 8.84 15.60
CA LEU A 529 -1.43 9.17 14.41
C LEU A 529 -2.08 8.49 13.20
N ARG A 530 -2.40 9.28 12.18
CA ARG A 530 -3.00 8.79 10.94
C ARG A 530 -2.07 9.05 9.77
N VAL A 531 -1.83 8.00 8.98
CA VAL A 531 -1.07 8.07 7.73
C VAL A 531 -2.03 7.78 6.58
N ASN A 532 -2.17 8.74 5.67
CA ASN A 532 -3.16 8.67 4.58
C ASN A 532 -4.57 8.30 5.07
N GLY A 533 -4.95 8.82 6.26
CA GLY A 533 -6.25 8.61 6.87
C GLY A 533 -6.39 7.35 7.74
N LYS A 534 -5.50 6.37 7.61
CA LYS A 534 -5.49 5.17 8.46
C LYS A 534 -4.76 5.48 9.78
N VAL A 535 -5.30 5.00 10.91
CA VAL A 535 -4.58 5.00 12.20
C VAL A 535 -3.43 4.00 12.10
N ASP A 536 -2.20 4.49 12.23
CA ASP A 536 -0.98 3.67 12.24
C ASP A 536 -0.42 3.49 13.65
N ALA A 537 -0.66 4.43 14.54
CA ALA A 537 -0.28 4.34 15.94
C ALA A 537 -1.23 5.17 16.82
N SER A 538 -1.47 4.74 18.03
CA SER A 538 -2.24 5.50 19.02
C SER A 538 -1.78 5.21 20.46
N ASN A 539 -2.27 5.99 21.42
CA ASN A 539 -2.10 5.69 22.85
C ASN A 539 -3.18 4.73 23.39
N PHE A 540 -3.99 4.13 22.52
CA PHE A 540 -4.96 3.12 22.93
C PHE A 540 -4.25 1.89 23.52
N HIS A 541 -4.85 1.26 24.52
CA HIS A 541 -4.17 0.20 25.30
C HIS A 541 -3.61 -0.96 24.45
N SER A 542 -4.34 -1.42 23.44
CA SER A 542 -3.87 -2.50 22.56
C SER A 542 -2.72 -2.06 21.66
N ASP A 543 -2.77 -0.83 21.13
CA ASP A 543 -1.73 -0.27 20.28
C ASP A 543 -0.44 -0.01 21.07
N MET A 544 -0.59 0.53 22.29
CA MET A 544 0.55 0.68 23.20
C MET A 544 1.21 -0.66 23.52
N ALA A 545 0.41 -1.70 23.76
CA ALA A 545 0.94 -3.05 23.99
C ALA A 545 1.70 -3.57 22.77
N THR A 546 1.24 -3.29 21.54
CA THR A 546 1.93 -3.66 20.30
C THR A 546 3.25 -2.91 20.16
N GLN A 547 3.23 -1.59 20.26
CA GLN A 547 4.41 -0.73 20.09
C GLN A 547 5.50 -0.99 21.17
N LEU A 548 5.11 -1.14 22.43
CA LEU A 548 6.03 -1.50 23.51
C LEU A 548 6.51 -2.95 23.38
N GLY A 549 5.59 -3.84 23.02
CA GLY A 549 5.82 -5.28 22.98
C GLY A 549 6.90 -5.71 22.01
N ILE A 550 7.04 -5.06 20.84
CA ILE A 550 8.07 -5.41 19.87
C ILE A 550 9.47 -5.13 20.43
N ALA A 551 9.66 -3.98 21.09
CA ALA A 551 10.92 -3.61 21.73
C ALA A 551 11.20 -4.46 22.97
N PHE A 552 10.19 -4.67 23.83
CA PHE A 552 10.34 -5.47 25.05
C PHE A 552 10.60 -6.94 24.75
N ALA A 553 9.89 -7.54 23.78
CA ALA A 553 10.13 -8.92 23.38
C ALA A 553 11.56 -9.11 22.88
N ALA A 554 12.03 -8.24 21.99
CA ALA A 554 13.38 -8.34 21.43
C ALA A 554 14.46 -8.03 22.48
N GLY A 555 14.34 -6.93 23.21
CA GLY A 555 15.32 -6.49 24.20
C GLY A 555 15.44 -7.46 25.39
N LEU A 556 14.33 -8.01 25.90
CA LEU A 556 14.37 -8.99 26.99
C LEU A 556 14.91 -10.35 26.56
N LEU A 557 14.79 -10.71 25.27
CA LEU A 557 15.43 -11.91 24.71
C LEU A 557 16.93 -11.70 24.44
N ARG A 558 17.35 -10.46 24.25
CA ARG A 558 18.75 -10.07 23.98
C ARG A 558 19.18 -8.94 24.91
N PRO A 559 19.23 -9.18 26.25
CA PRO A 559 19.49 -8.13 27.25
C PRO A 559 20.88 -7.49 27.16
N GLN A 560 21.75 -8.05 26.31
CA GLN A 560 23.10 -7.52 26.04
C GLN A 560 23.18 -6.69 24.76
N ALA A 561 22.04 -6.50 24.06
CA ALA A 561 21.99 -5.73 22.79
C ALA A 561 22.46 -4.29 23.02
N ARG A 562 23.26 -3.78 22.08
CA ARG A 562 23.81 -2.42 22.12
C ARG A 562 23.36 -1.56 20.95
N ARG A 563 23.10 -2.16 19.82
CA ARG A 563 22.67 -1.44 18.61
C ARG A 563 21.34 -1.98 18.13
N ALA A 564 20.34 -1.14 18.14
CA ALA A 564 19.01 -1.45 17.63
C ALA A 564 18.68 -0.59 16.41
N LEU A 565 18.18 -1.22 15.37
CA LEU A 565 17.56 -0.54 14.24
C LEU A 565 16.04 -0.67 14.37
N VAL A 566 15.33 0.45 14.24
CA VAL A 566 13.87 0.49 14.17
C VAL A 566 13.49 0.98 12.79
N ILE A 567 12.70 0.19 12.06
CA ILE A 567 12.14 0.56 10.75
C ILE A 567 10.68 0.94 10.92
N GLY A 568 10.38 2.21 10.72
CA GLY A 568 9.10 2.85 11.03
C GLY A 568 9.10 3.49 12.43
N TYR A 569 8.85 4.79 12.48
CA TYR A 569 8.84 5.55 13.75
C TYR A 569 7.47 5.54 14.43
N GLY A 570 6.40 5.70 13.65
CA GLY A 570 5.03 5.79 14.16
C GLY A 570 4.86 6.92 15.18
N SER A 571 4.36 6.59 16.39
CA SER A 571 4.24 7.52 17.51
C SER A 571 5.56 7.72 18.29
N GLY A 572 6.61 6.97 17.96
CA GLY A 572 7.89 6.96 18.68
C GLY A 572 7.94 6.05 19.90
N VAL A 573 6.87 5.31 20.19
CA VAL A 573 6.82 4.41 21.36
C VAL A 573 7.80 3.26 21.23
N SER A 574 7.90 2.60 20.07
CA SER A 574 8.81 1.47 19.86
C SER A 574 10.28 1.86 19.98
N PRO A 575 10.78 2.94 19.33
CA PRO A 575 12.15 3.38 19.56
C PRO A 575 12.38 3.89 20.99
N GLY A 576 11.40 4.58 21.61
CA GLY A 576 11.50 5.01 23.01
C GLY A 576 11.58 3.84 23.98
N ALA A 577 10.80 2.79 23.76
CA ALA A 577 10.85 1.54 24.52
C ALA A 577 12.21 0.82 24.37
N ALA A 578 12.81 0.84 23.19
CA ALA A 578 14.14 0.27 22.95
C ALA A 578 15.25 1.03 23.70
N LEU A 579 15.10 2.35 23.86
CA LEU A 579 16.02 3.18 24.64
C LEU A 579 15.98 2.92 26.16
N LEU A 580 14.92 2.27 26.67
CA LEU A 580 14.85 1.86 28.08
C LEU A 580 15.85 0.75 28.43
N PHE A 581 16.42 0.06 27.43
CA PHE A 581 17.43 -0.94 27.67
C PHE A 581 18.81 -0.29 27.86
N PRO A 582 19.53 -0.62 28.93
CA PRO A 582 20.79 0.04 29.25
C PRO A 582 21.84 -0.12 28.13
N ARG A 583 22.45 0.99 27.73
CA ARG A 583 23.52 1.05 26.72
C ARG A 583 23.08 0.71 25.29
N THR A 584 21.80 0.73 25.00
CA THR A 584 21.28 0.51 23.64
C THR A 584 21.28 1.83 22.88
N GLU A 585 22.00 1.88 21.78
CA GLU A 585 21.93 2.92 20.76
C GLU A 585 20.85 2.55 19.77
N VAL A 586 19.92 3.48 19.53
CA VAL A 586 18.77 3.24 18.64
C VAL A 586 18.90 4.11 17.40
N THR A 587 19.02 3.47 16.25
CA THR A 587 18.84 4.13 14.95
C THR A 587 17.43 3.88 14.49
N CYS A 588 16.67 4.92 14.19
CA CYS A 588 15.32 4.81 13.63
C CYS A 588 15.28 5.35 12.20
N VAL A 589 14.72 4.58 11.28
CA VAL A 589 14.56 4.95 9.87
C VAL A 589 13.08 5.12 9.57
N GLU A 590 12.71 6.33 9.14
CA GLU A 590 11.35 6.70 8.77
C GLU A 590 11.36 7.36 7.38
N ILE A 591 10.42 6.95 6.52
CA ILE A 591 10.36 7.43 5.15
C ILE A 591 9.72 8.83 5.03
N GLU A 592 8.86 9.20 5.98
CA GLU A 592 8.11 10.45 5.98
C GLU A 592 8.57 11.36 7.13
N PRO A 593 9.22 12.50 6.84
CA PRO A 593 9.71 13.40 7.89
C PRO A 593 8.60 13.99 8.77
N ALA A 594 7.39 14.15 8.24
CA ALA A 594 6.24 14.65 9.01
C ALA A 594 5.84 13.71 10.18
N VAL A 595 6.19 12.42 10.11
CA VAL A 595 5.98 11.47 11.21
C VAL A 595 6.87 11.82 12.39
N TYR A 596 8.14 12.20 12.15
CA TYR A 596 9.02 12.68 13.21
C TYR A 596 8.50 13.99 13.82
N ALA A 597 8.00 14.92 13.00
CA ALA A 597 7.42 16.16 13.49
C ALA A 597 6.17 15.92 14.37
N ALA A 598 5.36 14.93 14.02
CA ALA A 598 4.17 14.55 14.78
C ALA A 598 4.48 13.93 16.16
N SER A 599 5.69 13.49 16.41
CA SER A 599 6.16 12.80 17.62
C SER A 599 5.95 13.60 18.90
N GLU A 600 6.03 14.95 18.83
CA GLU A 600 5.84 15.83 19.99
C GLU A 600 4.47 15.65 20.66
N HIS A 601 3.46 15.22 19.91
CA HIS A 601 2.12 14.94 20.41
C HIS A 601 2.00 13.62 21.19
N PHE A 602 3.08 12.82 21.24
CA PHE A 602 3.13 11.53 21.93
C PHE A 602 4.18 11.46 23.04
N THR A 603 4.86 12.57 23.38
CA THR A 603 5.91 12.62 24.42
C THR A 603 5.44 12.11 25.78
N PHE A 604 4.13 12.17 26.07
CA PHE A 604 3.53 11.67 27.30
C PHE A 604 3.48 10.12 27.38
N VAL A 605 3.79 9.38 26.30
CA VAL A 605 3.76 7.90 26.24
C VAL A 605 4.96 7.28 25.52
N ASN A 606 5.75 8.04 24.75
CA ASN A 606 6.83 7.51 23.91
C ASN A 606 8.23 7.61 24.53
N HIS A 607 8.36 8.02 25.78
CA HIS A 607 9.63 8.22 26.50
C HIS A 607 10.58 9.24 25.82
N ASP A 608 10.03 10.14 25.00
CA ASP A 608 10.73 11.22 24.30
C ASP A 608 12.09 10.80 23.68
N PRO A 609 12.10 10.00 22.60
CA PRO A 609 13.34 9.51 22.01
C PRO A 609 14.30 10.64 21.61
N PHE A 610 13.76 11.78 21.18
CA PHE A 610 14.57 12.93 20.76
C PHE A 610 15.34 13.62 21.90
N ALA A 611 14.96 13.39 23.14
CA ALA A 611 15.71 13.86 24.30
C ALA A 611 16.95 12.99 24.61
N SER A 612 17.08 11.81 24.01
CA SER A 612 18.17 10.86 24.24
C SER A 612 19.35 11.08 23.28
N GLU A 613 20.56 11.20 23.80
CA GLU A 613 21.80 11.22 22.99
C GLU A 613 22.07 9.88 22.28
N SER A 614 21.47 8.78 22.73
CA SER A 614 21.56 7.45 22.12
C SER A 614 20.56 7.21 21.00
N PHE A 615 19.78 8.24 20.61
CA PHE A 615 18.81 8.15 19.52
C PHE A 615 19.32 8.84 18.26
N THR A 616 19.21 8.14 17.12
CA THR A 616 19.52 8.70 15.80
C THR A 616 18.31 8.54 14.88
N ALA A 617 17.74 9.64 14.43
CA ALA A 617 16.65 9.66 13.46
C ALA A 617 17.19 9.84 12.04
N LEU A 618 16.78 8.98 11.12
CA LEU A 618 17.14 9.03 9.69
C LEU A 618 15.87 9.09 8.84
N VAL A 619 15.84 10.02 7.90
CA VAL A 619 14.79 10.08 6.88
C VAL A 619 15.27 9.30 5.66
N ASP A 620 14.84 8.04 5.56
CA ASP A 620 15.20 7.14 4.45
C ASP A 620 14.17 6.02 4.31
N ASP A 621 14.27 5.26 3.21
CA ASP A 621 13.53 4.00 3.05
C ASP A 621 14.20 2.89 3.87
N GLY A 622 13.44 2.16 4.69
CA GLY A 622 13.99 1.15 5.58
C GLY A 622 14.72 0.00 4.86
N ARG A 623 14.20 -0.42 3.71
CA ARG A 623 14.84 -1.43 2.87
C ARG A 623 16.11 -0.86 2.22
N GLY A 624 16.03 0.36 1.69
CA GLY A 624 17.18 1.07 1.13
C GLY A 624 18.31 1.23 2.14
N HIS A 625 17.98 1.56 3.38
CA HIS A 625 18.94 1.67 4.48
C HIS A 625 19.63 0.32 4.79
N ILE A 626 18.86 -0.76 4.96
CA ILE A 626 19.42 -2.11 5.19
C ILE A 626 20.39 -2.54 4.08
N GLN A 627 20.05 -2.25 2.84
CA GLN A 627 20.88 -2.60 1.68
C GLN A 627 22.13 -1.73 1.55
N GLY A 628 22.05 -0.48 2.03
CA GLY A 628 23.12 0.52 1.85
C GLY A 628 24.02 0.75 3.05
N THR A 629 23.62 0.33 4.25
CA THR A 629 24.42 0.51 5.48
C THR A 629 25.50 -0.55 5.62
N ASP A 630 26.64 -0.18 6.19
CA ASP A 630 27.68 -1.11 6.64
C ASP A 630 27.58 -1.46 8.13
N SER A 631 26.61 -0.88 8.83
CA SER A 631 26.41 -1.13 10.27
C SER A 631 25.71 -2.47 10.52
N ASP A 632 26.20 -3.19 11.53
CA ASP A 632 25.52 -4.38 12.05
C ASP A 632 24.68 -4.00 13.27
N TYR A 633 23.57 -4.69 13.46
CA TYR A 633 22.63 -4.46 14.55
C TYR A 633 22.40 -5.73 15.36
N ASP A 634 22.29 -5.56 16.69
CA ASP A 634 21.93 -6.67 17.57
C ASP A 634 20.42 -6.93 17.55
N LEU A 635 19.65 -5.86 17.34
CA LEU A 635 18.21 -5.92 17.19
C LEU A 635 17.79 -5.18 15.92
N ILE A 636 16.91 -5.79 15.13
CA ILE A 636 16.20 -5.11 14.03
C ILE A 636 14.71 -5.25 14.31
N LEU A 637 14.07 -4.13 14.61
CA LEU A 637 12.65 -4.03 14.89
C LEU A 637 11.98 -3.44 13.67
N THR A 638 11.07 -4.17 13.04
CA THR A 638 10.38 -3.69 11.84
C THR A 638 8.88 -3.67 12.10
N GLU A 639 8.35 -2.46 12.18
CA GLU A 639 6.95 -2.15 12.42
C GLU A 639 6.42 -1.23 11.30
N PRO A 640 6.44 -1.72 10.04
CA PRO A 640 5.92 -0.93 8.93
C PRO A 640 4.40 -0.84 9.00
N SER A 641 3.78 0.01 8.18
CA SER A 641 2.34 0.00 7.98
C SER A 641 1.88 -1.32 7.32
N ASN A 642 0.60 -1.45 7.00
CA ASN A 642 0.04 -2.71 6.52
C ASN A 642 0.53 -3.11 5.11
N PRO A 643 0.76 -4.40 4.82
CA PRO A 643 1.30 -4.87 3.54
C PRO A 643 0.37 -4.67 2.34
N TRP A 644 -0.90 -4.28 2.53
CA TRP A 644 -1.78 -3.87 1.43
C TRP A 644 -1.53 -2.44 0.92
N ILE A 645 -0.69 -1.66 1.62
CA ILE A 645 -0.19 -0.36 1.15
C ILE A 645 0.93 -0.60 0.14
N VAL A 646 0.87 0.13 -0.97
CA VAL A 646 1.85 0.02 -2.07
C VAL A 646 3.29 0.12 -1.54
N GLY A 647 4.08 -0.90 -1.84
CA GLY A 647 5.50 -0.95 -1.51
C GLY A 647 5.85 -1.44 -0.12
N VAL A 648 4.90 -1.49 0.83
CA VAL A 648 5.15 -2.02 2.19
C VAL A 648 5.44 -3.52 2.15
N SER A 649 4.82 -4.25 1.23
CA SER A 649 5.06 -5.68 1.05
C SER A 649 6.53 -6.02 0.75
N ASN A 650 7.32 -5.06 0.25
CA ASN A 650 8.75 -5.22 -0.01
C ASN A 650 9.59 -5.49 1.25
N LEU A 651 9.03 -5.25 2.46
CA LEU A 651 9.64 -5.55 3.74
C LEU A 651 9.32 -6.97 4.26
N TYR A 652 8.71 -7.80 3.42
CA TYR A 652 8.34 -9.19 3.75
C TYR A 652 8.87 -10.20 2.73
N THR A 653 9.78 -9.78 1.82
CA THR A 653 10.33 -10.63 0.75
C THR A 653 11.53 -11.45 1.21
N THR A 654 11.79 -12.56 0.53
CA THR A 654 13.00 -13.38 0.76
C THR A 654 14.26 -12.54 0.62
N GLU A 655 14.30 -11.61 -0.34
CA GLU A 655 15.45 -10.74 -0.61
C GLU A 655 15.64 -9.71 0.51
N PHE A 656 14.56 -9.19 1.09
CA PHE A 656 14.63 -8.31 2.25
C PHE A 656 15.16 -9.06 3.47
N TYR A 657 14.65 -10.24 3.76
CA TYR A 657 15.13 -11.04 4.89
C TYR A 657 16.58 -11.49 4.73
N ALA A 658 17.03 -11.75 3.51
CA ALA A 658 18.43 -12.01 3.23
C ALA A 658 19.32 -10.79 3.59
N ALA A 659 18.90 -9.59 3.18
CA ALA A 659 19.59 -8.34 3.51
C ALA A 659 19.58 -8.05 5.03
N VAL A 660 18.46 -8.28 5.71
CA VAL A 660 18.37 -8.18 7.18
C VAL A 660 19.35 -9.14 7.86
N LYS A 661 19.42 -10.38 7.38
CA LYS A 661 20.32 -11.40 7.92
C LYS A 661 21.80 -11.00 7.81
N GLU A 662 22.18 -10.33 6.71
CA GLU A 662 23.53 -9.80 6.53
C GLU A 662 23.89 -8.67 7.50
N ARG A 663 22.89 -7.97 8.04
CA ARG A 663 23.04 -6.84 8.97
C ARG A 663 22.80 -7.21 10.44
N LEU A 664 22.35 -8.43 10.71
CA LEU A 664 22.27 -8.91 12.07
C LEU A 664 23.65 -9.31 12.59
N SER A 665 24.03 -8.75 13.73
CA SER A 665 25.20 -9.20 14.48
C SER A 665 25.06 -10.69 14.84
N ARG A 666 26.17 -11.36 15.15
CA ARG A 666 26.11 -12.73 15.64
C ARG A 666 25.23 -12.83 16.90
N GLY A 667 24.24 -13.69 16.87
CA GLY A 667 23.23 -13.82 17.92
C GLY A 667 22.18 -12.71 17.93
N GLY A 668 22.17 -11.84 16.93
CA GLY A 668 21.15 -10.80 16.75
C GLY A 668 19.76 -11.33 16.50
N LEU A 669 18.74 -10.48 16.64
CA LEU A 669 17.34 -10.84 16.56
C LEU A 669 16.57 -9.85 15.65
N LEU A 670 15.83 -10.38 14.69
CA LEU A 670 14.78 -9.66 13.97
C LEU A 670 13.45 -9.81 14.70
N ALA A 671 12.74 -8.73 14.91
CA ALA A 671 11.34 -8.72 15.31
C ALA A 671 10.51 -8.05 14.21
N GLN A 672 9.68 -8.84 13.51
CA GLN A 672 8.85 -8.40 12.40
C GLN A 672 7.39 -8.36 12.84
N TRP A 673 6.77 -7.19 12.83
CA TRP A 673 5.34 -7.04 13.07
C TRP A 673 4.53 -7.56 11.88
N ILE A 674 3.41 -8.20 12.18
CA ILE A 674 2.39 -8.58 11.22
C ILE A 674 1.01 -8.58 11.91
N HIS A 675 0.04 -7.93 11.25
CA HIS A 675 -1.34 -7.89 11.72
C HIS A 675 -2.14 -9.11 11.23
N THR A 676 -3.29 -9.33 11.88
CA THR A 676 -4.22 -10.42 11.53
C THR A 676 -5.60 -9.93 11.08
N TYR A 677 -5.83 -8.61 11.03
CA TYR A 677 -7.06 -7.99 10.52
C TYR A 677 -6.90 -7.59 9.05
N SER A 678 -7.98 -7.55 8.28
CA SER A 678 -7.94 -7.18 6.85
C SER A 678 -6.84 -7.92 6.06
N MET A 679 -6.66 -9.19 6.35
CA MET A 679 -5.66 -10.08 5.75
C MET A 679 -6.23 -11.50 5.66
N GLY A 680 -5.98 -12.17 4.54
CA GLY A 680 -6.33 -13.58 4.36
C GLY A 680 -5.37 -14.51 5.11
N LEU A 681 -5.83 -15.73 5.38
CA LEU A 681 -4.99 -16.73 6.03
C LEU A 681 -3.79 -17.14 5.17
N ASP A 682 -3.98 -17.20 3.86
CA ASP A 682 -2.92 -17.59 2.92
C ASP A 682 -1.81 -16.54 2.85
N GLU A 683 -2.16 -15.24 2.94
CA GLU A 683 -1.19 -14.15 3.04
C GLU A 683 -0.40 -14.22 4.35
N TYR A 684 -1.09 -14.46 5.48
CA TYR A 684 -0.40 -14.63 6.76
C TYR A 684 0.56 -15.83 6.74
N ARG A 685 0.10 -16.98 6.24
CA ARG A 685 0.93 -18.18 6.06
C ARG A 685 2.11 -17.94 5.13
N MET A 686 1.90 -17.16 4.05
CA MET A 686 2.97 -16.79 3.11
C MET A 686 4.07 -16.00 3.81
N VAL A 687 3.72 -15.03 4.65
CA VAL A 687 4.71 -14.25 5.42
C VAL A 687 5.46 -15.16 6.40
N VAL A 688 4.76 -15.99 7.17
CA VAL A 688 5.38 -16.96 8.09
C VAL A 688 6.31 -17.91 7.33
N ARG A 689 5.87 -18.46 6.20
CA ARG A 689 6.67 -19.36 5.34
C ARG A 689 7.92 -18.66 4.82
N THR A 690 7.79 -17.44 4.33
CA THR A 690 8.92 -16.66 3.78
C THR A 690 9.97 -16.38 4.84
N LEU A 691 9.54 -16.06 6.07
CA LEU A 691 10.47 -15.82 7.17
C LEU A 691 11.12 -17.13 7.68
N THR A 692 10.36 -18.22 7.79
CA THR A 692 10.87 -19.52 8.24
C THR A 692 11.80 -20.19 7.21
N ASP A 693 11.69 -19.81 5.93
CA ASP A 693 12.66 -20.20 4.89
C ASP A 693 13.99 -19.44 5.07
N ALA A 694 13.94 -18.17 5.43
CA ALA A 694 15.12 -17.34 5.63
C ALA A 694 15.89 -17.62 6.94
N PHE A 695 15.17 -17.92 8.02
CA PHE A 695 15.75 -18.09 9.36
C PHE A 695 15.46 -19.47 9.96
N PRO A 696 16.48 -20.14 10.53
CA PRO A 696 16.34 -21.47 11.13
C PRO A 696 15.52 -21.44 12.44
N HIS A 697 15.54 -20.32 13.17
CA HIS A 697 14.85 -20.16 14.45
C HIS A 697 13.82 -19.04 14.32
N VAL A 698 12.54 -19.38 14.40
CA VAL A 698 11.44 -18.41 14.38
C VAL A 698 10.47 -18.76 15.51
N LEU A 699 10.03 -17.72 16.25
CA LEU A 699 9.01 -17.79 17.26
C LEU A 699 7.90 -16.80 16.92
N LEU A 700 6.66 -17.14 17.25
CA LEU A 700 5.54 -16.23 17.18
C LEU A 700 5.29 -15.65 18.55
N PHE A 701 5.35 -14.34 18.68
CA PHE A 701 4.98 -13.57 19.84
C PHE A 701 3.62 -12.90 19.60
N ARG A 702 2.64 -13.21 20.39
CA ARG A 702 1.28 -12.70 20.25
C ARG A 702 0.98 -11.65 21.31
N VAL A 703 0.72 -10.44 20.88
CA VAL A 703 0.40 -9.32 21.78
C VAL A 703 -1.10 -9.22 22.01
N SER A 704 -1.86 -9.22 20.91
CA SER A 704 -3.32 -9.06 20.93
C SER A 704 -3.98 -10.06 19.98
N ARG A 705 -5.27 -9.93 19.75
CA ARG A 705 -5.96 -10.68 18.68
C ARG A 705 -5.62 -10.18 17.29
N SER A 706 -5.21 -8.92 17.21
CA SER A 706 -4.95 -8.21 15.96
C SER A 706 -3.48 -8.18 15.55
N ASP A 707 -2.56 -8.42 16.51
CA ASP A 707 -1.15 -8.13 16.33
C ASP A 707 -0.25 -9.25 16.84
N THR A 708 0.66 -9.64 16.00
CA THR A 708 1.68 -10.64 16.27
C THR A 708 3.06 -10.14 15.81
N PHE A 709 4.12 -10.65 16.44
CA PHE A 709 5.49 -10.48 15.97
C PHE A 709 6.06 -11.84 15.61
N LEU A 710 6.79 -11.89 14.52
CA LEU A 710 7.64 -13.01 14.17
C LEU A 710 9.07 -12.66 14.62
N LEU A 711 9.56 -13.39 15.60
CA LEU A 711 10.93 -13.24 16.13
C LEU A 711 11.82 -14.24 15.41
N ALA A 712 12.87 -13.77 14.73
CA ALA A 712 13.69 -14.61 13.87
C ALA A 712 15.19 -14.40 14.12
N ALA A 713 15.97 -15.48 14.14
CA ALA A 713 17.40 -15.46 14.35
C ALA A 713 18.11 -16.67 13.73
N ASP A 714 19.41 -16.56 13.54
CA ASP A 714 20.27 -17.68 13.14
C ASP A 714 20.63 -18.62 14.30
N GLU A 715 20.59 -18.12 15.54
CA GLU A 715 20.84 -18.88 16.76
C GLU A 715 19.53 -19.07 17.56
N PRO A 716 19.44 -20.06 18.47
CA PRO A 716 18.26 -20.27 19.30
C PRO A 716 17.80 -19.00 20.01
N ILE A 717 16.49 -18.71 19.94
CA ILE A 717 15.90 -17.45 20.43
C ILE A 717 15.65 -17.47 21.92
N LEU A 718 15.13 -18.62 22.48
CA LEU A 718 14.76 -18.70 23.89
C LEU A 718 15.98 -18.50 24.78
N PRO A 719 15.88 -17.60 25.78
CA PRO A 719 17.00 -17.22 26.61
C PRO A 719 17.35 -18.33 27.61
N GLY A 720 18.64 -18.44 27.90
CA GLY A 720 19.10 -19.27 29.02
C GLY A 720 18.94 -18.56 30.37
N LYS A 721 19.35 -19.22 31.43
CA LYS A 721 19.22 -18.71 32.82
C LYS A 721 19.87 -17.35 33.02
N ARG A 722 21.08 -17.13 32.52
CA ARG A 722 21.81 -15.88 32.68
C ARG A 722 21.12 -14.71 31.96
N GLU A 723 20.60 -14.98 30.77
CA GLU A 723 19.86 -13.99 29.99
C GLU A 723 18.54 -13.64 30.69
N LEU A 724 17.82 -14.63 31.26
CA LEU A 724 16.61 -14.40 32.04
C LEU A 724 16.88 -13.56 33.31
N GLU A 725 17.99 -13.86 34.03
CA GLU A 725 18.40 -13.09 35.20
C GLU A 725 18.78 -11.65 34.80
N SER A 726 19.49 -11.48 33.71
CA SER A 726 19.86 -10.17 33.17
C SER A 726 18.61 -9.37 32.73
N ALA A 727 17.69 -10.02 32.03
CA ALA A 727 16.44 -9.39 31.62
C ALA A 727 15.58 -8.97 32.81
N GLN A 728 15.47 -9.85 33.83
CA GLN A 728 14.75 -9.48 35.06
C GLN A 728 15.43 -8.32 35.80
N TRP A 729 16.78 -8.32 35.87
CA TRP A 729 17.51 -7.22 36.47
C TRP A 729 17.25 -5.89 35.74
N ILE A 730 17.17 -5.89 34.39
CA ILE A 730 16.83 -4.69 33.60
C ILE A 730 15.43 -4.20 33.99
N ILE A 731 14.43 -5.09 34.07
CA ILE A 731 13.09 -4.73 34.48
C ILE A 731 13.11 -4.08 35.87
N ASP A 732 13.80 -4.70 36.83
CA ASP A 732 13.83 -4.24 38.22
C ASP A 732 14.62 -2.92 38.41
N SER A 733 15.60 -2.66 37.53
CA SER A 733 16.44 -1.47 37.57
C SER A 733 15.96 -0.29 36.72
N THR A 734 14.96 -0.51 35.84
CA THR A 734 14.40 0.52 34.95
C THR A 734 12.92 0.75 35.31
N PRO A 735 12.61 1.77 36.13
CA PRO A 735 11.26 2.00 36.65
C PRO A 735 10.21 2.19 35.54
N GLU A 736 10.54 2.90 34.46
CA GLU A 736 9.66 3.17 33.32
C GLU A 736 9.28 1.87 32.59
N LEU A 737 10.25 1.00 32.31
CA LEU A 737 10.03 -0.31 31.71
C LEU A 737 9.15 -1.19 32.61
N ALA A 738 9.45 -1.22 33.94
CA ALA A 738 8.66 -1.99 34.90
C ALA A 738 7.22 -1.48 34.99
N GLN A 739 7.00 -0.16 34.92
CA GLN A 739 5.67 0.43 34.93
C GLN A 739 4.89 0.08 33.66
N ASP A 740 5.50 0.17 32.49
CA ASP A 740 4.88 -0.18 31.22
C ASP A 740 4.55 -1.67 31.13
N MET A 741 5.46 -2.53 31.58
CA MET A 741 5.17 -3.96 31.66
C MET A 741 3.99 -4.27 32.57
N GLN A 742 3.90 -3.60 33.73
CA GLN A 742 2.77 -3.77 34.64
C GLN A 742 1.47 -3.24 34.03
N ARG A 743 1.52 -2.09 33.36
CA ARG A 743 0.33 -1.42 32.82
C ARG A 743 -0.24 -2.14 31.61
N TYR A 744 0.61 -2.55 30.66
CA TYR A 744 0.18 -3.05 29.36
C TYR A 744 0.23 -4.59 29.25
N PHE A 745 1.06 -5.27 30.06
CA PHE A 745 1.22 -6.73 30.03
C PHE A 745 0.83 -7.40 31.37
N SER A 746 0.41 -6.61 32.36
CA SER A 746 -0.03 -7.09 33.69
C SER A 746 1.02 -7.98 34.39
N THR A 747 2.30 -7.69 34.19
CA THR A 747 3.41 -8.42 34.84
C THR A 747 4.67 -7.56 34.87
N ARG A 748 5.53 -7.80 35.85
CA ARG A 748 6.93 -7.33 35.91
C ARG A 748 7.93 -8.48 35.86
N ASP A 749 7.44 -9.69 35.73
CA ASP A 749 8.24 -10.90 35.67
C ASP A 749 8.46 -11.31 34.21
N VAL A 750 9.74 -11.43 33.82
CA VAL A 750 10.15 -11.75 32.45
C VAL A 750 9.63 -13.12 32.00
N ARG A 751 9.59 -14.10 32.92
CA ARG A 751 9.13 -15.47 32.62
C ARG A 751 7.62 -15.49 32.33
N SER A 752 6.84 -14.79 33.18
CA SER A 752 5.40 -14.61 32.98
C SER A 752 5.10 -13.90 31.68
N PHE A 753 5.90 -12.91 31.29
CA PHE A 753 5.77 -12.21 30.05
C PHE A 753 5.90 -13.16 28.85
N PHE A 754 6.99 -13.91 28.76
CA PHE A 754 7.21 -14.87 27.66
C PHE A 754 6.20 -16.02 27.69
N LEU A 755 5.86 -16.53 28.87
CA LEU A 755 4.89 -17.62 29.00
C LEU A 755 3.51 -17.24 28.44
N ARG A 756 3.09 -16.00 28.63
CA ARG A 756 1.81 -15.49 28.13
C ARG A 756 1.78 -15.22 26.63
N HIS A 757 2.90 -14.84 26.04
CA HIS A 757 2.97 -14.28 24.69
C HIS A 757 3.61 -15.22 23.65
N LEU A 758 4.12 -16.40 24.02
CA LEU A 758 4.65 -17.41 23.11
C LEU A 758 3.72 -18.63 23.01
N PRO A 759 2.60 -18.54 22.26
CA PRO A 759 1.56 -19.57 22.26
C PRO A 759 1.91 -20.81 21.45
N LEU A 760 2.90 -20.73 20.55
CA LEU A 760 3.25 -21.82 19.63
C LEU A 760 4.68 -22.29 19.81
N SER A 761 4.88 -23.61 19.73
CA SER A 761 6.21 -24.18 19.56
C SER A 761 6.77 -23.83 18.17
N PRO A 762 8.11 -23.82 18.00
CA PRO A 762 8.71 -23.64 16.67
C PRO A 762 8.23 -24.66 15.64
N GLU A 763 7.93 -25.91 16.06
CA GLU A 763 7.41 -26.98 15.20
C GLU A 763 5.97 -26.67 14.74
N ALA A 764 5.12 -26.21 15.65
CA ALA A 764 3.74 -25.82 15.33
C ALA A 764 3.73 -24.62 14.38
N LEU A 765 4.63 -23.65 14.56
CA LEU A 765 4.77 -22.50 13.67
C LEU A 765 5.23 -22.93 12.26
N ARG A 766 6.20 -23.84 12.19
CA ARG A 766 6.61 -24.42 10.90
C ARG A 766 5.49 -25.22 10.23
N ALA A 767 4.69 -25.98 11.01
CA ALA A 767 3.53 -26.68 10.48
C ALA A 767 2.50 -25.71 9.89
N LEU A 768 2.30 -24.55 10.51
CA LEU A 768 1.46 -23.48 9.94
C LEU A 768 2.01 -22.96 8.60
N ALA A 769 3.33 -23.00 8.40
CA ALA A 769 4.00 -22.55 7.19
C ALA A 769 4.06 -23.63 6.07
N THR A 770 3.90 -24.94 6.40
CA THR A 770 4.16 -26.06 5.46
C THR A 770 3.01 -26.38 4.50
N GLU A 771 1.84 -25.74 4.60
CA GLU A 771 0.83 -25.89 3.56
C GLU A 771 1.37 -25.35 2.23
N ASP A 772 1.05 -26.03 1.11
CA ASP A 772 1.52 -25.66 -0.23
C ASP A 772 1.19 -24.20 -0.55
N GLY A 773 2.21 -23.45 -0.96
CA GLY A 773 2.05 -22.05 -1.35
C GLY A 773 3.39 -21.40 -1.69
N PRO A 774 3.36 -20.25 -2.37
CA PRO A 774 4.58 -19.55 -2.76
C PRO A 774 5.25 -18.87 -1.56
N LEU A 775 6.58 -18.67 -1.69
CA LEU A 775 7.28 -17.66 -0.91
C LEU A 775 6.96 -16.28 -1.48
N HIS A 776 7.00 -15.24 -0.67
CA HIS A 776 6.93 -13.87 -1.15
C HIS A 776 8.31 -13.39 -1.58
N THR A 777 8.45 -13.00 -2.85
CA THR A 777 9.73 -12.58 -3.46
C THR A 777 9.57 -11.26 -4.20
N ASP A 778 10.65 -10.54 -4.43
CA ASP A 778 10.68 -9.33 -5.26
C ASP A 778 10.17 -9.59 -6.69
N THR A 779 10.26 -10.82 -7.18
CA THR A 779 9.87 -11.15 -8.56
C THR A 779 8.43 -11.56 -8.71
N ASN A 780 7.84 -12.24 -7.73
CA ASN A 780 6.43 -12.67 -7.81
C ASN A 780 5.45 -11.65 -7.21
N MET A 781 5.88 -10.87 -6.22
CA MET A 781 5.10 -9.80 -5.58
C MET A 781 3.71 -10.24 -5.08
N HIS A 782 3.54 -11.50 -4.67
CA HIS A 782 2.23 -12.05 -4.35
C HIS A 782 1.49 -11.23 -3.29
N LEU A 783 2.16 -10.88 -2.17
CA LEU A 783 1.56 -10.14 -1.07
C LEU A 783 1.09 -8.74 -1.49
N GLU A 784 1.81 -8.08 -2.40
CA GLU A 784 1.48 -6.75 -2.95
C GLU A 784 0.11 -6.74 -3.66
N PHE A 785 -0.28 -7.86 -4.27
CA PHE A 785 -1.51 -7.99 -5.03
C PHE A 785 -2.61 -8.74 -4.29
N SER A 786 -2.28 -9.68 -3.41
CA SER A 786 -3.29 -10.44 -2.67
C SER A 786 -3.80 -9.70 -1.43
N ALA A 787 -2.91 -9.07 -0.65
CA ALA A 787 -3.31 -8.39 0.58
C ALA A 787 -4.39 -7.28 0.36
N PRO A 788 -4.34 -6.44 -0.69
CA PRO A 788 -5.38 -5.44 -0.92
C PRO A 788 -6.77 -6.01 -1.20
N LEU A 789 -6.89 -7.26 -1.61
CA LEU A 789 -8.18 -7.89 -1.88
C LEU A 789 -8.98 -8.12 -0.58
N HIS A 790 -8.31 -8.15 0.57
CA HIS A 790 -8.91 -8.32 1.90
C HIS A 790 -9.11 -7.01 2.66
N LEU A 791 -8.70 -5.87 2.10
CA LEU A 791 -8.73 -4.55 2.77
C LEU A 791 -10.12 -4.18 3.33
N PHE A 792 -11.17 -4.47 2.57
CA PHE A 792 -12.56 -4.13 2.95
C PHE A 792 -13.34 -5.28 3.58
N GLN A 793 -12.70 -6.42 3.80
CA GLN A 793 -13.33 -7.51 4.54
C GLN A 793 -13.42 -7.08 6.00
N ALA A 794 -14.63 -6.64 6.40
CA ALA A 794 -14.91 -6.03 7.70
C ALA A 794 -14.67 -7.01 8.87
N GLU A 795 -14.71 -8.30 8.60
CA GLU A 795 -14.50 -9.32 9.57
C GLU A 795 -13.03 -9.73 9.56
N ARG A 796 -12.50 -9.91 10.76
CA ARG A 796 -11.15 -10.38 11.05
C ARG A 796 -10.95 -11.84 10.61
N LEU A 797 -11.24 -12.13 9.33
CA LEU A 797 -11.30 -13.51 8.83
C LEU A 797 -9.96 -14.20 9.06
N ALA A 798 -8.86 -13.53 8.77
CA ALA A 798 -7.53 -14.04 9.07
C ALA A 798 -7.28 -14.12 10.58
N GLY A 799 -7.73 -13.10 11.34
CA GLY A 799 -7.60 -13.08 12.79
C GLY A 799 -8.34 -14.24 13.44
N GLU A 800 -9.59 -14.51 13.04
CA GLU A 800 -10.37 -15.62 13.58
C GLU A 800 -9.82 -16.99 13.13
N LEU A 801 -9.42 -17.12 11.88
CA LEU A 801 -8.79 -18.34 11.36
C LEU A 801 -7.42 -18.59 12.00
N VAL A 802 -6.60 -17.53 12.14
CA VAL A 802 -5.30 -17.61 12.81
C VAL A 802 -5.49 -17.90 14.29
N ASP A 803 -6.45 -17.26 14.97
CA ASP A 803 -6.79 -17.57 16.36
C ASP A 803 -7.22 -19.03 16.51
N GLY A 804 -8.12 -19.50 15.65
CA GLY A 804 -8.58 -20.89 15.65
C GLY A 804 -7.42 -21.87 15.39
N GLN A 805 -6.54 -21.56 14.44
CA GLN A 805 -5.39 -22.41 14.12
C GLN A 805 -4.28 -22.33 15.17
N LEU A 806 -3.96 -21.14 15.68
CA LEU A 806 -3.03 -21.00 16.79
C LEU A 806 -3.50 -21.77 18.02
N LEU A 807 -4.79 -21.62 18.36
CA LEU A 807 -5.37 -22.37 19.47
C LEU A 807 -5.45 -23.87 19.17
N ALA A 808 -5.73 -24.28 17.93
CA ALA A 808 -5.73 -25.66 17.53
C ALA A 808 -4.33 -26.30 17.52
N SER A 809 -3.31 -25.55 17.13
CA SER A 809 -1.92 -26.03 17.09
C SER A 809 -1.22 -25.96 18.43
N ALA A 810 -1.67 -25.10 19.36
CA ALA A 810 -1.10 -25.02 20.71
C ALA A 810 -1.33 -26.33 21.47
N THR A 811 -0.28 -26.83 22.08
CA THR A 811 -0.34 -28.08 22.86
C THR A 811 0.08 -27.83 24.31
N GLY A 812 -0.51 -28.59 25.22
CA GLY A 812 -0.06 -28.57 26.63
C GLY A 812 1.40 -29.00 26.80
N ALA A 813 1.91 -29.81 25.87
CA ALA A 813 3.32 -30.20 25.85
C ALA A 813 4.25 -29.00 25.65
N TRP A 814 3.87 -28.05 24.75
CA TRP A 814 4.64 -26.81 24.57
C TRP A 814 4.75 -25.98 25.84
N TYR A 815 3.64 -25.75 26.52
CA TYR A 815 3.66 -24.97 27.77
C TYR A 815 4.46 -25.65 28.90
N ARG A 816 4.50 -26.98 28.98
CA ARG A 816 5.39 -27.70 29.90
C ARG A 816 6.87 -27.49 29.51
N GLU A 817 7.16 -27.62 28.22
CA GLU A 817 8.51 -27.39 27.69
C GLU A 817 8.95 -25.94 27.89
N LEU A 818 8.10 -24.97 27.55
CA LEU A 818 8.35 -23.55 27.71
C LEU A 818 8.56 -23.18 29.18
N SER A 819 7.71 -23.69 30.09
CA SER A 819 7.86 -23.50 31.54
C SER A 819 9.19 -24.04 32.05
N ALA A 820 9.63 -25.21 31.56
CA ALA A 820 10.92 -25.77 31.91
C ALA A 820 12.09 -24.94 31.35
N LYS A 821 12.02 -24.51 30.08
CA LYS A 821 13.06 -23.68 29.44
C LYS A 821 13.19 -22.31 30.11
N LEU A 822 12.07 -21.72 30.51
CA LEU A 822 12.05 -20.44 31.22
C LEU A 822 12.35 -20.58 32.72
N GLU A 823 12.60 -21.78 33.23
CA GLU A 823 12.81 -22.05 34.66
C GLU A 823 11.69 -21.45 35.53
N CYS A 824 10.43 -21.66 35.14
CA CYS A 824 9.27 -21.14 35.86
C CYS A 824 9.17 -21.74 37.26
N GLY A 825 8.80 -20.93 38.24
CA GLY A 825 8.57 -21.30 39.63
C GLY A 825 7.17 -20.87 40.11
N PRO A 826 6.89 -20.94 41.42
CA PRO A 826 5.57 -20.55 41.97
C PRO A 826 5.13 -19.12 41.63
N GLN A 827 6.08 -18.21 41.36
CA GLN A 827 5.80 -16.82 40.98
C GLN A 827 5.08 -16.69 39.64
N GLN A 828 5.20 -17.66 38.73
CA GLN A 828 4.54 -17.70 37.41
C GLN A 828 3.14 -18.34 37.43
N LEU A 829 2.65 -18.74 38.60
CA LEU A 829 1.36 -19.39 38.75
C LEU A 829 0.19 -18.59 38.18
N GLU A 830 0.19 -17.29 38.42
CA GLU A 830 -0.86 -16.38 37.89
C GLU A 830 -0.84 -16.31 36.34
N ALA A 831 0.32 -16.40 35.71
CA ALA A 831 0.40 -16.46 34.26
C ALA A 831 -0.24 -17.75 33.70
N LEU A 832 0.05 -18.90 34.32
CA LEU A 832 -0.56 -20.19 33.95
C LEU A 832 -2.08 -20.19 34.18
N ARG A 833 -2.55 -19.59 35.27
CA ARG A 833 -4.00 -19.42 35.56
C ARG A 833 -4.69 -18.52 34.51
N ALA A 834 -4.06 -17.43 34.11
CA ALA A 834 -4.58 -16.53 33.09
C ALA A 834 -4.69 -17.26 31.72
N LEU A 835 -3.65 -18.00 31.33
CA LEU A 835 -3.65 -18.83 30.11
C LEU A 835 -4.74 -19.90 30.17
N ARG A 836 -4.85 -20.64 31.29
CA ARG A 836 -5.94 -21.63 31.51
C ARG A 836 -7.32 -21.00 31.26
N THR A 837 -7.55 -19.82 31.82
CA THR A 837 -8.83 -19.11 31.66
C THR A 837 -9.09 -18.72 30.20
N LEU A 838 -8.05 -18.28 29.50
CA LEU A 838 -8.12 -17.95 28.07
C LEU A 838 -8.53 -19.18 27.24
N TYR A 839 -7.85 -20.30 27.45
CA TYR A 839 -8.12 -21.54 26.68
C TYR A 839 -9.46 -22.18 27.05
N LEU A 840 -9.91 -22.08 28.29
CA LEU A 840 -11.26 -22.50 28.67
C LEU A 840 -12.35 -21.70 27.95
N LYS A 841 -12.20 -20.38 27.88
CA LYS A 841 -13.12 -19.51 27.10
C LYS A 841 -13.12 -19.82 25.61
N ALA A 842 -12.00 -20.33 25.09
CA ALA A 842 -11.86 -20.77 23.71
C ALA A 842 -12.33 -22.22 23.48
N GLY A 843 -12.88 -22.91 24.50
CA GLY A 843 -13.34 -24.31 24.40
C GLY A 843 -12.21 -25.35 24.36
N ARG A 844 -10.95 -24.95 24.55
CA ARG A 844 -9.78 -25.84 24.53
C ARG A 844 -9.47 -26.39 25.92
N THR A 845 -10.36 -27.33 26.37
CA THR A 845 -10.23 -27.99 27.67
C THR A 845 -8.98 -28.87 27.79
N ASP A 846 -8.52 -29.43 26.67
CA ASP A 846 -7.27 -30.20 26.57
C ASP A 846 -6.02 -29.40 26.95
N ILE A 847 -5.89 -28.18 26.43
CA ILE A 847 -4.79 -27.29 26.74
C ILE A 847 -4.92 -26.75 28.17
N ALA A 848 -6.13 -26.38 28.57
CA ALA A 848 -6.40 -25.94 29.93
C ALA A 848 -6.02 -26.99 30.97
N ALA A 849 -6.30 -28.27 30.70
CA ALA A 849 -5.90 -29.40 31.56
C ALA A 849 -4.36 -29.54 31.66
N ALA A 850 -3.66 -29.39 30.53
CA ALA A 850 -2.20 -29.46 30.51
C ALA A 850 -1.54 -28.28 31.23
N LEU A 851 -2.14 -27.07 31.14
CA LEU A 851 -1.70 -25.89 31.91
C LEU A 851 -1.91 -26.08 33.40
N VAL A 852 -3.03 -26.66 33.83
CA VAL A 852 -3.29 -27.03 35.23
C VAL A 852 -2.25 -28.06 35.72
N ALA A 853 -1.98 -29.09 34.91
CA ALA A 853 -0.96 -30.07 35.26
C ALA A 853 0.44 -29.44 35.40
N SER A 854 0.80 -28.48 34.54
CA SER A 854 2.06 -27.72 34.65
C SER A 854 2.08 -26.83 35.89
N ALA A 855 0.98 -26.17 36.20
CA ALA A 855 0.83 -25.33 37.40
C ALA A 855 0.92 -26.15 38.72
N LEU A 856 0.36 -27.34 38.73
CA LEU A 856 0.45 -28.24 39.88
C LEU A 856 1.86 -28.76 40.16
N LEU A 857 2.75 -28.83 39.17
CA LEU A 857 4.17 -29.09 39.40
C LEU A 857 4.85 -27.97 40.18
N LEU A 858 4.34 -26.73 40.05
CA LEU A 858 4.86 -25.53 40.72
C LEU A 858 4.20 -25.31 42.08
N ALA A 859 2.93 -25.68 42.24
CA ALA A 859 2.15 -25.52 43.44
C ALA A 859 1.26 -26.76 43.68
N PRO A 860 1.82 -27.89 44.16
CA PRO A 860 1.07 -29.15 44.30
C PRO A 860 -0.14 -29.07 45.25
N ASP A 861 -0.05 -28.16 46.24
CA ASP A 861 -1.05 -28.04 47.29
C ASP A 861 -2.08 -26.93 47.03
N ASP A 862 -2.05 -26.31 45.86
CA ASP A 862 -3.01 -25.25 45.52
C ASP A 862 -4.42 -25.79 45.32
N PRO A 863 -5.40 -25.43 46.19
CA PRO A 863 -6.74 -26.00 46.13
C PRO A 863 -7.50 -25.68 44.83
N GLN A 864 -7.27 -24.47 44.27
CA GLN A 864 -7.92 -24.06 43.01
C GLN A 864 -7.44 -24.91 41.84
N LEU A 865 -6.14 -25.21 41.74
CA LEU A 865 -5.60 -26.03 40.68
C LEU A 865 -6.02 -27.49 40.81
N ARG A 866 -6.14 -28.00 42.02
CA ARG A 866 -6.70 -29.34 42.25
C ARG A 866 -8.16 -29.43 41.86
N ALA A 867 -8.98 -28.43 42.15
CA ALA A 867 -10.35 -28.33 41.67
C ALA A 867 -10.43 -28.31 40.15
N ASP A 868 -9.59 -27.50 39.50
CA ASP A 868 -9.49 -27.43 38.05
C ASP A 868 -9.04 -28.79 37.45
N GLN A 869 -8.10 -29.48 38.07
CA GLN A 869 -7.67 -30.84 37.64
C GLN A 869 -8.81 -31.83 37.70
N LEU A 870 -9.56 -31.86 38.83
CA LEU A 870 -10.73 -32.74 38.99
C LEU A 870 -11.83 -32.42 38.00
N TYR A 871 -11.95 -31.18 37.54
CA TYR A 871 -12.88 -30.78 36.48
C TYR A 871 -12.39 -31.19 35.08
N LEU A 872 -11.16 -30.79 34.71
CA LEU A 872 -10.64 -30.87 33.34
C LEU A 872 -10.06 -32.24 32.97
N ALA A 873 -9.43 -32.91 33.92
CA ALA A 873 -8.76 -34.19 33.74
C ALA A 873 -8.94 -35.07 34.98
N PRO A 874 -10.20 -35.48 35.26
CA PRO A 874 -10.48 -36.32 36.44
C PRO A 874 -9.73 -37.64 36.36
N PRO A 875 -9.17 -38.14 37.47
CA PRO A 875 -8.62 -39.46 37.53
C PRO A 875 -9.63 -40.52 37.03
N THR A 876 -9.17 -41.46 36.23
CA THR A 876 -10.02 -42.54 35.70
C THR A 876 -10.35 -43.61 36.74
N ASP A 877 -9.50 -43.74 37.77
CA ASP A 877 -9.75 -44.63 38.89
C ASP A 877 -10.69 -43.96 39.90
N PRO A 878 -11.88 -44.52 40.16
CA PRO A 878 -12.86 -43.95 41.09
C PRO A 878 -12.31 -43.77 42.51
N ALA A 879 -11.41 -44.64 42.96
CA ALA A 879 -10.83 -44.53 44.30
C ALA A 879 -9.85 -43.37 44.40
N VAL A 880 -9.06 -43.14 43.34
CA VAL A 880 -8.13 -42.00 43.27
C VAL A 880 -8.94 -40.71 43.14
N TYR A 881 -10.02 -40.67 42.36
CA TYR A 881 -10.90 -39.51 42.26
C TYR A 881 -11.52 -39.18 43.64
N ALA A 882 -12.09 -40.19 44.35
CA ALA A 882 -12.69 -39.99 45.67
C ALA A 882 -11.67 -39.48 46.70
N ALA A 883 -10.47 -40.03 46.71
CA ALA A 883 -9.39 -39.58 47.61
C ALA A 883 -8.97 -38.11 47.30
N SER A 884 -8.81 -37.75 46.03
CA SER A 884 -8.45 -36.38 45.59
C SER A 884 -9.58 -35.39 45.93
N LEU A 885 -10.83 -35.78 45.76
CA LEU A 885 -11.98 -34.97 46.14
C LEU A 885 -12.07 -34.77 47.65
N ALA A 886 -11.87 -35.83 48.45
CA ALA A 886 -11.86 -35.70 49.90
C ALA A 886 -10.75 -34.80 50.41
N SER A 887 -9.57 -34.85 49.80
CA SER A 887 -8.49 -33.90 50.08
C SER A 887 -8.86 -32.46 49.75
N LEU A 888 -9.44 -32.20 48.56
CA LEU A 888 -9.87 -30.84 48.16
C LEU A 888 -10.94 -30.30 49.14
N VAL A 889 -11.92 -31.12 49.49
CA VAL A 889 -13.00 -30.72 50.44
C VAL A 889 -12.42 -30.41 51.83
N ALA A 890 -11.39 -31.15 52.24
CA ALA A 890 -10.72 -30.89 53.50
C ALA A 890 -9.88 -29.59 53.51
N ASP A 891 -9.28 -29.27 52.37
CA ASP A 891 -8.36 -28.12 52.26
C ASP A 891 -9.10 -26.80 51.93
N SER A 892 -10.22 -26.84 51.16
CA SER A 892 -10.93 -25.64 50.75
C SER A 892 -12.40 -25.89 50.39
N GLU A 893 -13.31 -25.49 51.27
CA GLU A 893 -14.75 -25.45 51.02
C GLU A 893 -15.06 -24.59 49.77
N LEU A 894 -14.40 -23.42 49.65
CA LEU A 894 -14.63 -22.45 48.56
C LEU A 894 -14.37 -23.08 47.19
N GLU A 895 -13.20 -23.73 47.02
CA GLU A 895 -12.81 -24.28 45.72
C GLU A 895 -13.57 -25.57 45.38
N ALA A 896 -13.93 -26.38 46.38
CA ALA A 896 -14.80 -27.51 46.17
C ALA A 896 -16.22 -27.08 45.78
N ASN A 897 -16.79 -26.04 46.39
CA ASN A 897 -18.08 -25.47 45.98
C ASN A 897 -18.01 -24.92 44.55
N ARG A 898 -16.93 -24.23 44.20
CA ARG A 898 -16.70 -23.73 42.86
C ARG A 898 -16.64 -24.83 41.81
N LEU A 899 -15.96 -25.94 42.11
CA LEU A 899 -15.93 -27.13 41.27
C LEU A 899 -17.37 -27.66 41.05
N ALA A 900 -18.18 -27.75 42.07
CA ALA A 900 -19.56 -28.23 41.95
C ALA A 900 -20.41 -27.30 41.05
N VAL A 901 -20.25 -25.98 41.18
CA VAL A 901 -20.96 -25.01 40.35
C VAL A 901 -20.53 -25.16 38.86
N VAL A 902 -19.22 -25.26 38.60
CA VAL A 902 -18.71 -25.42 37.23
C VAL A 902 -19.21 -26.72 36.58
N LEU A 903 -19.18 -27.81 37.32
CA LEU A 903 -19.75 -29.09 36.87
C LEU A 903 -21.24 -28.97 36.52
N GLY A 904 -22.02 -28.24 37.33
CA GLY A 904 -23.43 -27.94 37.05
C GLY A 904 -23.64 -27.13 35.77
N GLN A 905 -22.80 -26.13 35.52
CA GLN A 905 -22.89 -25.30 34.32
C GLN A 905 -22.64 -26.07 33.00
N VAL A 906 -21.91 -27.19 33.07
CA VAL A 906 -21.67 -28.10 31.92
C VAL A 906 -22.58 -29.31 31.93
N ASN A 907 -23.64 -29.29 32.75
CA ASN A 907 -24.65 -30.39 32.94
C ASN A 907 -24.09 -31.70 33.52
N GLU A 908 -22.95 -31.69 34.16
CA GLU A 908 -22.35 -32.84 34.87
C GLU A 908 -22.94 -32.97 36.31
N TRP A 909 -24.27 -33.02 36.39
CA TRP A 909 -25.00 -32.87 37.63
C TRP A 909 -24.72 -33.99 38.67
N GLU A 910 -24.46 -35.23 38.24
CA GLU A 910 -24.13 -36.32 39.17
C GLU A 910 -22.77 -36.09 39.85
N ARG A 911 -21.79 -35.58 39.08
CA ARG A 911 -20.48 -35.23 39.61
C ARG A 911 -20.58 -34.02 40.55
N ALA A 912 -21.37 -33.00 40.15
CA ALA A 912 -21.63 -31.82 41.00
C ALA A 912 -22.27 -32.27 42.35
N LEU A 913 -23.26 -33.19 42.30
CA LEU A 913 -23.90 -33.69 43.50
C LEU A 913 -22.94 -34.51 44.38
N ALA A 914 -22.02 -35.28 43.79
CA ALA A 914 -21.01 -36.03 44.57
C ALA A 914 -20.07 -35.09 45.34
N VAL A 915 -19.62 -33.99 44.70
CA VAL A 915 -18.81 -32.94 45.35
C VAL A 915 -19.59 -32.31 46.51
N LEU A 916 -20.84 -31.96 46.27
CA LEU A 916 -21.69 -31.28 47.28
C LEU A 916 -22.08 -32.21 48.43
N THR A 917 -22.19 -33.53 48.19
CA THR A 917 -22.39 -34.49 49.23
C THR A 917 -21.15 -34.62 50.15
N ALA A 918 -19.98 -34.68 49.56
CA ALA A 918 -18.71 -34.66 50.34
C ALA A 918 -18.53 -33.36 51.14
N LEU A 919 -18.96 -32.21 50.56
CA LEU A 919 -18.98 -30.91 51.26
C LEU A 919 -19.98 -30.87 52.42
N GLU A 920 -21.21 -31.43 52.23
CA GLU A 920 -22.24 -31.51 53.27
C GLU A 920 -21.74 -32.29 54.51
N GLU A 921 -21.09 -33.44 54.28
CA GLU A 921 -20.53 -34.24 55.37
C GLU A 921 -19.49 -33.47 56.18
N ARG A 922 -18.70 -32.58 55.56
CA ARG A 922 -17.64 -31.82 56.17
C ARG A 922 -18.08 -30.45 56.72
N HIS A 923 -19.01 -29.82 55.98
CA HIS A 923 -19.49 -28.44 56.26
C HIS A 923 -21.03 -28.39 56.33
N PRO A 924 -21.65 -29.15 57.23
CA PRO A 924 -23.13 -29.28 57.30
C PRO A 924 -23.85 -27.96 57.67
N ALA A 925 -23.12 -26.96 58.17
CA ALA A 925 -23.66 -25.65 58.49
C ALA A 925 -23.53 -24.61 57.40
N SER A 926 -23.05 -24.97 56.19
CA SER A 926 -22.89 -24.05 55.08
C SER A 926 -24.18 -23.92 54.27
N ALA A 927 -24.85 -22.79 54.34
CA ALA A 927 -26.03 -22.47 53.58
C ALA A 927 -25.74 -22.50 52.05
N THR A 928 -24.52 -22.08 51.64
CA THR A 928 -24.07 -22.10 50.24
C THR A 928 -23.97 -23.51 49.69
N VAL A 929 -23.45 -24.46 50.46
CA VAL A 929 -23.37 -25.88 50.08
C VAL A 929 -24.78 -26.45 49.83
N TRP A 930 -25.71 -26.19 50.74
CA TRP A 930 -27.09 -26.63 50.61
C TRP A 930 -27.82 -25.98 49.42
N THR A 931 -27.56 -24.71 49.15
CA THR A 931 -28.14 -24.00 48.00
C THR A 931 -27.65 -24.63 46.70
N ASN A 932 -26.32 -24.80 46.54
CA ASN A 932 -25.74 -25.42 45.35
C ASN A 932 -26.18 -26.87 45.16
N ARG A 933 -26.35 -27.65 46.27
CA ARG A 933 -26.89 -28.98 46.25
C ARG A 933 -28.34 -29.03 45.71
N ALA A 934 -29.15 -28.07 46.10
CA ALA A 934 -30.50 -27.94 45.56
C ALA A 934 -30.51 -27.71 44.05
N ILE A 935 -29.62 -26.83 43.54
CA ILE A 935 -29.46 -26.57 42.12
C ILE A 935 -29.04 -27.85 41.38
N ALA A 936 -28.09 -28.63 41.92
CA ALA A 936 -27.65 -29.89 41.32
C ALA A 936 -28.76 -30.95 41.34
N LEU A 937 -29.49 -31.08 42.42
CA LEU A 937 -30.66 -31.99 42.53
C LEU A 937 -31.74 -31.61 41.53
N HIS A 938 -32.02 -30.35 41.36
CA HIS A 938 -32.96 -29.89 40.33
C HIS A 938 -32.47 -30.22 38.92
N GLY A 939 -31.20 -29.97 38.59
CA GLY A 939 -30.60 -30.37 37.31
C GLY A 939 -30.73 -31.85 36.99
N LEU A 940 -30.80 -32.71 38.03
CA LEU A 940 -31.07 -34.15 37.92
C LEU A 940 -32.55 -34.50 37.90
N GLY A 941 -33.44 -33.52 37.90
CA GLY A 941 -34.89 -33.76 37.97
C GLY A 941 -35.42 -34.19 39.37
N ARG A 942 -34.57 -34.19 40.40
CA ARG A 942 -34.94 -34.59 41.78
C ARG A 942 -35.51 -33.39 42.55
N THR A 943 -36.56 -32.78 42.00
CA THR A 943 -37.11 -31.49 42.47
C THR A 943 -37.58 -31.51 43.92
N GLN A 944 -38.19 -32.60 44.40
CA GLN A 944 -38.62 -32.68 45.78
C GLN A 944 -37.44 -32.67 46.77
N GLN A 945 -36.33 -33.35 46.44
CA GLN A 945 -35.12 -33.32 47.25
C GLN A 945 -34.43 -31.93 47.18
N ALA A 946 -34.54 -31.23 46.04
CA ALA A 946 -34.04 -29.89 45.90
C ALA A 946 -34.73 -28.90 46.85
N PHE A 947 -36.05 -29.00 47.02
CA PHE A 947 -36.77 -28.18 48.01
C PHE A 947 -36.33 -28.44 49.44
N GLY A 948 -36.14 -29.72 49.85
CA GLY A 948 -35.61 -30.04 51.19
C GLY A 948 -34.21 -29.46 51.44
N ALA A 949 -33.36 -29.45 50.40
CA ALA A 949 -32.03 -28.81 50.49
C ALA A 949 -32.13 -27.28 50.61
N LEU A 950 -33.11 -26.66 49.91
CA LEU A 950 -33.33 -25.19 50.04
C LEU A 950 -33.96 -24.81 51.41
N GLU A 951 -34.83 -25.61 51.91
CA GLU A 951 -35.37 -25.43 53.32
C GLU A 951 -34.19 -25.42 54.30
N ARG A 952 -33.29 -26.39 54.16
CA ARG A 952 -32.11 -26.48 55.02
C ARG A 952 -31.16 -25.29 54.82
N ALA A 953 -30.97 -24.81 53.60
CA ALA A 953 -30.17 -23.61 53.33
C ALA A 953 -30.76 -22.38 54.04
N LEU A 954 -32.08 -22.18 53.99
CA LEU A 954 -32.78 -21.05 54.57
C LEU A 954 -32.92 -21.18 56.11
N GLU A 955 -32.92 -22.38 56.66
CA GLU A 955 -32.79 -22.58 58.08
C GLU A 955 -31.42 -22.11 58.63
N LEU A 956 -30.37 -22.32 57.86
CA LEU A 956 -29.00 -21.95 58.19
C LEU A 956 -28.73 -20.44 57.96
N ASP A 957 -29.29 -19.90 56.88
CA ASP A 957 -29.19 -18.47 56.54
C ASP A 957 -30.52 -18.01 55.93
N PRO A 958 -31.44 -17.42 56.72
CA PRO A 958 -32.73 -16.93 56.22
C PRO A 958 -32.66 -15.82 55.16
N LEU A 959 -31.52 -15.13 55.09
CA LEU A 959 -31.29 -14.02 54.14
C LEU A 959 -30.47 -14.45 52.93
N ASN A 960 -30.22 -15.73 52.72
CA ASN A 960 -29.48 -16.24 51.57
C ASN A 960 -30.20 -15.91 50.25
N GLU A 961 -29.77 -14.85 49.57
CA GLU A 961 -30.38 -14.36 48.34
C GLU A 961 -30.42 -15.45 47.23
N SER A 962 -29.34 -16.23 47.06
CA SER A 962 -29.27 -17.32 46.09
C SER A 962 -30.28 -18.42 46.35
N ALA A 963 -30.47 -18.80 47.63
CA ALA A 963 -31.49 -19.80 48.02
C ALA A 963 -32.91 -19.27 47.75
N ILE A 964 -33.17 -17.99 48.12
CA ILE A 964 -34.46 -17.35 47.87
C ILE A 964 -34.81 -17.29 46.40
N GLN A 965 -33.87 -16.87 45.59
CA GLN A 965 -34.02 -16.80 44.12
C GLN A 965 -34.24 -18.20 43.51
N THR A 966 -33.50 -19.19 43.97
CA THR A 966 -33.65 -20.59 43.50
C THR A 966 -35.00 -21.17 43.87
N VAL A 967 -35.54 -20.89 45.08
CA VAL A 967 -36.92 -21.29 45.45
C VAL A 967 -37.95 -20.65 44.51
N ALA A 968 -37.78 -19.36 44.20
CA ALA A 968 -38.69 -18.67 43.28
C ALA A 968 -38.65 -19.27 41.85
N GLN A 969 -37.47 -19.60 41.36
CA GLN A 969 -37.26 -20.20 40.04
C GLN A 969 -37.88 -21.62 39.99
N LEU A 970 -37.65 -22.44 41.00
CA LEU A 970 -38.21 -23.80 41.07
C LEU A 970 -39.75 -23.80 41.14
N ARG A 971 -40.35 -22.89 41.92
CA ARG A 971 -41.79 -22.71 41.97
C ARG A 971 -42.37 -22.24 40.65
N ALA A 972 -41.71 -21.34 39.96
CA ALA A 972 -42.10 -20.88 38.62
C ALA A 972 -42.01 -21.97 37.56
N ALA A 973 -41.00 -22.88 37.65
CA ALA A 973 -40.83 -24.02 36.76
C ALA A 973 -41.92 -25.11 36.99
N LEU A 974 -42.34 -25.32 38.21
CA LEU A 974 -43.41 -26.26 38.53
C LEU A 974 -44.81 -25.73 38.19
N ALA A 975 -44.98 -24.42 38.08
CA ALA A 975 -46.24 -23.77 37.69
C ALA A 975 -46.48 -23.74 36.18
N ARG A 976 -45.43 -24.00 35.38
CA ARG A 976 -45.51 -24.18 33.91
C ARG A 976 -45.69 -25.63 33.53
#